data_d82aaf29a092c4c7c6fdd95c540ad350
#
_entry.id   d82aaf29a092c4c7c6fdd95c540ad350
#
_cell.length_a   1.000
_cell.length_b   1.000
_cell.length_c   1.000
_cell.angle_alpha   90.00
_cell.angle_beta   90.00
_cell.angle_gamma   90.00
#
_symmetry.space_group_name_H-M   'P 1'
#
loop_
_entity.id
_entity.type
_entity.pdbx_description
1 polymer ?
#
loop_
_entity_poly.entity_id
_entity_poly.type
_entity_poly.pdbx_seq_one_letter_code
_entity_poly.pdbx_strand_id
1 'polypeptide(L)'
;MNADVSAFNLVKTTTIESLNIQYEEYEHLTTGARHIHLASDNNENVFMVALRTVPTDSTGVAHILEHTSLCGSKRFPVRDPFFMMIRRSLNTFMNAFTSSDWTAYPFASQNKKDFNNLLEVYLDAVFFARLDPLDFSQEGHRLEFEEPNNPDSDLVYKGVVFNEMKGAMSSISSQLWQAVGESLFPDTTYGVNSGGEPENITDLSYEQLQAFYQTHYHPDNATFVTFGDISAKEHQFKIQEFALRHFAPLNKRIEVPLQDKFDNAIRVTKQFPISEEEAKGDKTHLVMAWVLGNIRDPLELMSTHLLSAVLFENSASPLQQALETTDLGTAPSPLCGMDDSGLEMVFVCGVEGSSEDKLEQLEALVLNALQGVADNGVDTQRMTALLDQLELQQREVGGGGYPYGLQIMLSCLPTAIHRGDAAAALNIDPILTQLRESIQDPNFIKSLVKRLLIDNQHRVSLVMTPDTKLSQQRIEQEQQKLAAIKETLTEEEKQNIITTAAALKERQTVDDDPEILPKVDLTDIPPVTDIPEFSEQKMAKRSATFYPQGTNGLSYQQVITQLPTLNEQQSALLGIHNRVLTDLGVGSKDYLATQNWQTQVCGGINAQSSIRSDLNNEQQVSGYFTLSAKGLNIHNNA
;
A
#
# COMPACT_ATOMS: atom_id res chain seq x y z
N MET A 1 -34.23 12.28 -29.75
CA MET A 1 -33.33 11.83 -28.71
C MET A 1 -33.68 12.65 -27.48
N ASN A 2 -34.34 12.05 -26.52
CA ASN A 2 -34.69 12.70 -25.26
C ASN A 2 -33.41 13.16 -24.56
N ALA A 3 -33.45 14.38 -24.02
CA ALA A 3 -32.37 14.88 -23.18
C ALA A 3 -32.15 13.86 -22.06
N ASP A 4 -31.04 13.15 -22.13
CA ASP A 4 -30.61 12.21 -21.08
C ASP A 4 -30.54 13.00 -19.77
N VAL A 5 -31.47 12.75 -18.88
CA VAL A 5 -31.34 13.17 -17.48
C VAL A 5 -30.14 12.38 -16.95
N SER A 6 -29.05 13.08 -16.63
CA SER A 6 -27.85 12.45 -16.05
C SER A 6 -28.26 11.64 -14.83
N ALA A 7 -27.87 10.38 -14.77
CA ALA A 7 -28.09 9.54 -13.57
C ALA A 7 -27.23 10.00 -12.37
N PHE A 8 -26.32 10.95 -12.60
CA PHE A 8 -25.42 11.50 -11.61
C PHE A 8 -25.62 12.99 -11.42
N ASN A 9 -25.53 13.44 -10.19
CA ASN A 9 -25.54 14.84 -9.80
C ASN A 9 -24.13 15.31 -9.48
N LEU A 10 -23.72 16.46 -10.04
CA LEU A 10 -22.44 17.09 -9.71
C LEU A 10 -22.51 17.67 -8.29
N VAL A 11 -21.65 17.21 -7.41
CA VAL A 11 -21.56 17.63 -5.99
C VAL A 11 -20.51 18.73 -5.82
N LYS A 12 -19.34 18.55 -6.43
CA LYS A 12 -18.19 19.45 -6.25
C LYS A 12 -17.35 19.48 -7.54
N THR A 13 -16.79 20.65 -7.83
CA THR A 13 -15.74 20.80 -8.84
C THR A 13 -14.71 21.81 -8.37
N THR A 14 -13.42 21.53 -8.60
CA THR A 14 -12.31 22.41 -8.27
C THR A 14 -11.09 22.07 -9.09
N THR A 15 -10.27 23.06 -9.41
CA THR A 15 -8.96 22.84 -10.05
C THR A 15 -7.91 22.59 -8.99
N ILE A 16 -7.06 21.59 -9.20
CA ILE A 16 -5.89 21.32 -8.37
C ILE A 16 -4.66 21.67 -9.21
N GLU A 17 -4.22 22.90 -9.05
CA GLU A 17 -3.16 23.50 -9.89
C GLU A 17 -1.84 22.71 -9.80
N SER A 18 -1.46 22.27 -8.61
CA SER A 18 -0.20 21.52 -8.39
C SER A 18 -0.15 20.19 -9.13
N LEU A 19 -1.31 19.60 -9.46
CA LEU A 19 -1.41 18.33 -10.20
C LEU A 19 -1.86 18.54 -11.65
N ASN A 20 -2.21 19.74 -12.04
CA ASN A 20 -2.79 20.09 -13.34
C ASN A 20 -4.03 19.21 -13.68
N ILE A 21 -4.94 19.06 -12.70
CA ILE A 21 -6.17 18.30 -12.87
C ILE A 21 -7.40 19.13 -12.51
N GLN A 22 -8.52 18.82 -13.19
CA GLN A 22 -9.83 19.27 -12.76
C GLN A 22 -10.49 18.15 -11.96
N TYR A 23 -10.69 18.38 -10.67
CA TYR A 23 -11.42 17.48 -9.78
C TYR A 23 -12.91 17.68 -9.96
N GLU A 24 -13.65 16.61 -10.19
CA GLU A 24 -15.11 16.59 -10.29
C GLU A 24 -15.64 15.44 -9.41
N GLU A 25 -16.61 15.74 -8.57
CA GLU A 25 -17.26 14.76 -7.71
C GLU A 25 -18.75 14.69 -8.01
N TYR A 26 -19.23 13.48 -8.18
CA TYR A 26 -20.61 13.18 -8.51
C TYR A 26 -21.21 12.17 -7.56
N GLU A 27 -22.53 12.23 -7.38
CA GLU A 27 -23.33 11.26 -6.66
C GLU A 27 -24.39 10.65 -7.59
N HIS A 28 -24.48 9.33 -7.62
CA HIS A 28 -25.50 8.62 -8.36
C HIS A 28 -26.87 8.77 -7.69
N LEU A 29 -27.88 9.27 -8.43
CA LEU A 29 -29.19 9.66 -7.88
C LEU A 29 -29.97 8.52 -7.23
N THR A 30 -29.78 7.26 -7.67
CA THR A 30 -30.54 6.12 -7.17
C THR A 30 -29.83 5.43 -6.03
N THR A 31 -28.53 5.13 -6.15
CA THR A 31 -27.81 4.31 -5.16
C THR A 31 -26.96 5.15 -4.23
N GLY A 32 -26.71 6.44 -4.50
CA GLY A 32 -25.78 7.24 -3.73
C GLY A 32 -24.30 6.89 -3.98
N ALA A 33 -24.00 6.06 -4.98
CA ALA A 33 -22.62 5.75 -5.35
C ALA A 33 -21.83 7.01 -5.68
N ARG A 34 -20.65 7.14 -5.12
CA ARG A 34 -19.76 8.29 -5.35
C ARG A 34 -18.91 8.05 -6.60
N HIS A 35 -18.81 9.04 -7.48
CA HIS A 35 -17.88 9.04 -8.59
C HIS A 35 -16.97 10.27 -8.51
N ILE A 36 -15.68 10.07 -8.35
CA ILE A 36 -14.65 11.10 -8.41
C ILE A 36 -13.96 10.99 -9.76
N HIS A 37 -13.97 12.06 -10.53
CA HIS A 37 -13.27 12.15 -11.81
C HIS A 37 -12.15 13.17 -11.74
N LEU A 38 -10.95 12.72 -12.06
CA LEU A 38 -9.72 13.53 -12.10
C LEU A 38 -9.39 13.79 -13.57
N ALA A 39 -10.03 14.83 -14.15
CA ALA A 39 -9.87 15.15 -15.57
C ALA A 39 -8.46 15.70 -15.84
N SER A 40 -7.81 15.13 -16.83
CA SER A 40 -6.44 15.45 -17.26
C SER A 40 -6.33 15.32 -18.78
N ASP A 41 -5.32 15.93 -19.37
CA ASP A 41 -4.95 15.72 -20.79
C ASP A 41 -4.08 14.46 -21.00
N ASN A 42 -3.81 13.70 -19.93
CA ASN A 42 -3.06 12.46 -20.00
C ASN A 42 -3.90 11.35 -20.67
N ASN A 43 -3.36 10.72 -21.69
CA ASN A 43 -4.01 9.64 -22.43
C ASN A 43 -3.94 8.27 -21.72
N GLU A 44 -3.15 8.13 -20.65
CA GLU A 44 -3.19 6.95 -19.79
C GLU A 44 -4.38 7.05 -18.84
N ASN A 45 -5.51 6.52 -19.30
CA ASN A 45 -6.74 6.52 -18.53
C ASN A 45 -6.69 5.46 -17.44
N VAL A 46 -7.14 5.81 -16.23
CA VAL A 46 -7.21 4.91 -15.08
C VAL A 46 -8.63 4.83 -14.56
N PHE A 47 -9.04 3.65 -14.21
CA PHE A 47 -10.29 3.36 -13.51
C PHE A 47 -9.98 2.63 -12.21
N MET A 48 -10.74 2.92 -11.17
CA MET A 48 -10.77 2.18 -9.93
C MET A 48 -12.18 2.18 -9.35
N VAL A 49 -12.65 1.03 -8.91
CA VAL A 49 -13.79 0.94 -8.01
C VAL A 49 -13.29 0.42 -6.66
N ALA A 50 -13.57 1.17 -5.61
CA ALA A 50 -13.23 0.83 -4.23
C ALA A 50 -14.49 0.64 -3.41
N LEU A 51 -14.50 -0.42 -2.61
CA LEU A 51 -15.61 -0.82 -1.73
C LEU A 51 -15.11 -0.81 -0.29
N ARG A 52 -15.92 -0.29 0.66
CA ARG A 52 -15.62 -0.48 2.08
C ARG A 52 -15.86 -1.93 2.43
N THR A 53 -14.79 -2.65 2.71
CA THR A 53 -14.83 -4.04 3.18
C THR A 53 -14.32 -4.06 4.62
N VAL A 54 -15.25 -4.21 5.56
CA VAL A 54 -14.96 -4.07 7.00
C VAL A 54 -15.14 -5.44 7.66
N PRO A 55 -14.09 -6.28 7.68
CA PRO A 55 -14.14 -7.58 8.35
C PRO A 55 -14.21 -7.40 9.88
N THR A 56 -14.83 -8.34 10.55
CA THR A 56 -15.00 -8.37 12.01
C THR A 56 -14.16 -9.43 12.69
N ASP A 57 -13.45 -10.24 11.89
CA ASP A 57 -12.59 -11.33 12.35
C ASP A 57 -11.42 -11.54 11.37
N SER A 58 -10.49 -12.40 11.74
CA SER A 58 -9.29 -12.69 10.96
C SER A 58 -9.46 -13.90 10.02
N THR A 59 -10.68 -14.18 9.55
CA THR A 59 -10.94 -15.26 8.57
C THR A 59 -10.47 -14.95 7.16
N GLY A 60 -10.05 -13.69 6.89
CA GLY A 60 -9.61 -13.26 5.57
C GLY A 60 -10.75 -13.17 4.55
N VAL A 61 -12.00 -12.99 5.00
CA VAL A 61 -13.18 -12.96 4.12
C VAL A 61 -13.06 -11.90 3.03
N ALA A 62 -12.49 -10.73 3.32
CA ALA A 62 -12.29 -9.66 2.34
C ALA A 62 -11.27 -10.05 1.26
N HIS A 63 -10.16 -10.65 1.65
CA HIS A 63 -9.09 -11.11 0.76
C HIS A 63 -9.53 -12.28 -0.12
N ILE A 64 -10.17 -13.29 0.48
CA ILE A 64 -10.72 -14.44 -0.27
C ILE A 64 -11.78 -13.98 -1.26
N LEU A 65 -12.58 -12.97 -0.88
CA LEU A 65 -13.58 -12.40 -1.78
C LEU A 65 -12.96 -11.60 -2.91
N GLU A 66 -11.85 -10.89 -2.68
CA GLU A 66 -11.08 -10.23 -3.73
C GLU A 66 -10.71 -11.22 -4.83
N HIS A 67 -10.09 -12.35 -4.45
CA HIS A 67 -9.72 -13.42 -5.37
C HIS A 67 -10.94 -14.03 -6.08
N THR A 68 -11.94 -14.46 -5.31
CA THR A 68 -13.10 -15.18 -5.86
C THR A 68 -14.00 -14.32 -6.75
N SER A 69 -14.04 -13.00 -6.54
CA SER A 69 -14.80 -12.09 -7.42
C SER A 69 -14.21 -12.02 -8.83
N LEU A 70 -12.92 -12.27 -8.99
CA LEU A 70 -12.20 -12.26 -10.27
C LEU A 70 -12.22 -13.63 -10.98
N CYS A 71 -12.79 -14.67 -10.35
CA CYS A 71 -12.85 -16.03 -10.90
C CYS A 71 -14.04 -16.28 -11.83
N GLY A 72 -14.68 -15.23 -12.36
CA GLY A 72 -15.76 -15.31 -13.33
C GLY A 72 -17.04 -14.62 -12.87
N SER A 73 -17.76 -14.11 -13.85
CA SER A 73 -18.91 -13.26 -13.61
C SER A 73 -20.09 -13.61 -14.52
N LYS A 74 -21.19 -12.91 -14.38
CA LYS A 74 -22.44 -13.22 -15.08
C LYS A 74 -22.30 -13.15 -16.60
N ARG A 75 -21.60 -12.14 -17.12
CA ARG A 75 -21.38 -11.94 -18.57
C ARG A 75 -20.14 -12.66 -19.07
N PHE A 76 -19.15 -12.83 -18.22
CA PHE A 76 -17.89 -13.48 -18.51
C PHE A 76 -17.71 -14.73 -17.65
N PRO A 77 -18.47 -15.82 -17.94
CA PRO A 77 -18.49 -17.04 -17.13
C PRO A 77 -17.29 -17.94 -17.39
N VAL A 78 -16.12 -17.39 -17.64
CA VAL A 78 -14.83 -18.09 -17.76
C VAL A 78 -14.15 -18.12 -16.41
N ARG A 79 -13.28 -19.14 -16.19
CA ARG A 79 -12.67 -19.37 -14.88
C ARG A 79 -11.78 -18.24 -14.39
N ASP A 80 -10.91 -17.72 -15.25
CA ASP A 80 -9.89 -16.72 -14.88
C ASP A 80 -9.91 -15.53 -15.84
N PRO A 81 -11.00 -14.77 -15.93
CA PRO A 81 -11.11 -13.66 -16.88
C PRO A 81 -10.01 -12.60 -16.67
N PHE A 82 -9.59 -12.39 -15.42
CA PHE A 82 -8.52 -11.47 -15.07
C PHE A 82 -7.18 -11.85 -15.72
N PHE A 83 -6.69 -13.08 -15.52
CA PHE A 83 -5.44 -13.55 -16.12
C PHE A 83 -5.51 -13.69 -17.64
N MET A 84 -6.69 -14.01 -18.17
CA MET A 84 -6.91 -14.01 -19.62
C MET A 84 -6.80 -12.60 -20.19
N MET A 85 -7.36 -11.58 -19.54
CA MET A 85 -7.28 -10.20 -19.99
C MET A 85 -5.87 -9.64 -19.92
N ILE A 86 -5.06 -9.96 -18.91
CA ILE A 86 -3.64 -9.55 -18.84
C ILE A 86 -2.89 -9.89 -20.16
N ARG A 87 -3.20 -11.04 -20.77
CA ARG A 87 -2.50 -11.54 -21.96
C ARG A 87 -3.05 -11.04 -23.28
N ARG A 88 -4.25 -10.44 -23.29
CA ARG A 88 -4.97 -10.08 -24.51
C ARG A 88 -5.45 -8.63 -24.57
N SER A 89 -5.03 -7.82 -23.63
CA SER A 89 -5.29 -6.40 -23.56
C SER A 89 -4.01 -5.58 -23.77
N LEU A 90 -4.18 -4.26 -23.96
CA LEU A 90 -3.11 -3.26 -24.01
C LEU A 90 -3.01 -2.51 -22.69
N ASN A 91 -3.36 -3.17 -21.59
CA ASN A 91 -3.27 -2.57 -20.27
C ASN A 91 -1.85 -2.13 -19.94
N THR A 92 -1.73 -1.00 -19.25
CA THR A 92 -0.48 -0.58 -18.61
C THR A 92 -0.45 -0.99 -17.13
N PHE A 93 -1.62 -1.33 -16.58
CA PHE A 93 -1.78 -1.84 -15.23
C PHE A 93 -3.10 -2.61 -15.07
N MET A 94 -3.07 -3.71 -14.36
CA MET A 94 -4.25 -4.45 -13.88
C MET A 94 -3.91 -5.07 -12.53
N ASN A 95 -4.75 -4.85 -11.53
CA ASN A 95 -4.61 -5.49 -10.21
C ASN A 95 -5.92 -5.44 -9.41
N ALA A 96 -5.88 -6.01 -8.21
CA ALA A 96 -6.81 -5.78 -7.12
C ALA A 96 -6.02 -5.58 -5.83
N PHE A 97 -6.60 -4.88 -4.86
CA PHE A 97 -5.97 -4.57 -3.58
C PHE A 97 -6.97 -4.76 -2.44
N THR A 98 -6.59 -5.47 -1.41
CA THR A 98 -7.32 -5.53 -0.13
C THR A 98 -6.49 -4.86 0.97
N SER A 99 -7.07 -3.84 1.59
CA SER A 99 -6.57 -3.18 2.79
C SER A 99 -7.37 -3.61 4.02
N SER A 100 -7.12 -3.00 5.16
CA SER A 100 -7.81 -3.36 6.40
C SER A 100 -9.32 -3.08 6.37
N ASP A 101 -9.78 -2.11 5.57
CA ASP A 101 -11.16 -1.62 5.58
C ASP A 101 -11.72 -1.27 4.20
N TRP A 102 -10.96 -1.56 3.13
CA TRP A 102 -11.43 -1.42 1.75
C TRP A 102 -10.78 -2.45 0.82
N THR A 103 -11.50 -2.75 -0.26
CA THR A 103 -10.98 -3.53 -1.39
C THR A 103 -11.19 -2.72 -2.67
N ALA A 104 -10.17 -2.64 -3.51
CA ALA A 104 -10.20 -1.84 -4.75
C ALA A 104 -9.74 -2.63 -5.97
N TYR A 105 -10.34 -2.33 -7.11
CA TYR A 105 -10.09 -2.98 -8.39
C TYR A 105 -9.66 -1.94 -9.42
N PRO A 106 -8.36 -1.62 -9.51
CA PRO A 106 -7.83 -0.66 -10.48
C PRO A 106 -7.35 -1.32 -11.77
N PHE A 107 -7.46 -0.58 -12.86
CA PHE A 107 -6.74 -0.85 -14.10
C PHE A 107 -6.41 0.44 -14.85
N ALA A 108 -5.44 0.39 -15.75
CA ALA A 108 -5.04 1.50 -16.61
C ALA A 108 -4.78 1.03 -18.04
N SER A 109 -5.08 1.89 -19.01
CA SER A 109 -4.76 1.69 -20.43
C SER A 109 -4.64 3.03 -21.18
N GLN A 110 -3.68 3.11 -22.10
CA GLN A 110 -3.56 4.22 -23.04
C GLN A 110 -4.44 4.07 -24.28
N ASN A 111 -5.05 2.90 -24.46
CA ASN A 111 -5.94 2.60 -25.58
C ASN A 111 -7.41 2.67 -25.14
N LYS A 112 -8.20 3.59 -25.70
CA LYS A 112 -9.61 3.79 -25.29
C LYS A 112 -10.53 2.60 -25.56
N LYS A 113 -10.25 1.78 -26.59
CA LYS A 113 -11.01 0.54 -26.85
C LYS A 113 -10.70 -0.49 -25.76
N ASP A 114 -9.42 -0.67 -25.47
CA ASP A 114 -8.96 -1.58 -24.42
C ASP A 114 -9.47 -1.15 -23.04
N PHE A 115 -9.38 0.15 -22.72
CA PHE A 115 -9.92 0.71 -21.49
C PHE A 115 -11.42 0.37 -21.31
N ASN A 116 -12.22 0.52 -22.39
CA ASN A 116 -13.63 0.18 -22.34
C ASN A 116 -13.89 -1.33 -22.18
N ASN A 117 -13.05 -2.17 -22.81
CA ASN A 117 -13.12 -3.61 -22.65
C ASN A 117 -12.85 -4.01 -21.19
N LEU A 118 -11.79 -3.45 -20.59
CA LEU A 118 -11.43 -3.71 -19.19
C LEU A 118 -12.50 -3.19 -18.22
N LEU A 119 -13.05 -1.99 -18.48
CA LEU A 119 -14.13 -1.42 -17.66
C LEU A 119 -15.34 -2.34 -17.60
N GLU A 120 -15.73 -2.94 -18.72
CA GLU A 120 -16.85 -3.86 -18.80
C GLU A 120 -16.59 -5.15 -18.03
N VAL A 121 -15.38 -5.72 -18.14
CA VAL A 121 -14.97 -6.93 -17.42
C VAL A 121 -14.91 -6.68 -15.91
N TYR A 122 -14.28 -5.57 -15.48
CA TYR A 122 -14.14 -5.25 -14.06
C TYR A 122 -15.48 -4.94 -13.38
N LEU A 123 -16.37 -4.18 -14.03
CA LEU A 123 -17.70 -3.89 -13.48
C LEU A 123 -18.52 -5.17 -13.32
N ASP A 124 -18.45 -6.09 -14.30
CA ASP A 124 -19.17 -7.36 -14.20
C ASP A 124 -18.58 -8.28 -13.13
N ALA A 125 -17.24 -8.34 -13.04
CA ALA A 125 -16.55 -9.13 -12.01
C ALA A 125 -16.90 -8.65 -10.60
N VAL A 126 -16.84 -7.34 -10.34
CA VAL A 126 -17.08 -6.79 -9.00
C VAL A 126 -18.55 -6.89 -8.60
N PHE A 127 -19.50 -6.54 -9.47
CA PHE A 127 -20.91 -6.42 -9.09
C PHE A 127 -21.77 -7.64 -9.43
N PHE A 128 -21.26 -8.56 -10.23
CA PHE A 128 -21.99 -9.74 -10.68
C PHE A 128 -21.12 -11.00 -10.66
N ALA A 129 -20.21 -11.09 -9.67
CA ALA A 129 -19.39 -12.28 -9.43
C ALA A 129 -20.26 -13.51 -9.30
N ARG A 130 -19.82 -14.63 -9.87
CA ARG A 130 -20.54 -15.92 -9.77
C ARG A 130 -20.39 -16.55 -8.41
N LEU A 131 -19.25 -16.34 -7.76
CA LEU A 131 -18.89 -16.96 -6.47
C LEU A 131 -19.15 -18.47 -6.49
N ASP A 132 -18.58 -19.17 -7.47
CA ASP A 132 -18.73 -20.61 -7.57
C ASP A 132 -18.12 -21.30 -6.33
N PRO A 133 -18.77 -22.30 -5.71
CA PRO A 133 -18.21 -23.01 -4.57
C PRO A 133 -16.82 -23.61 -4.81
N LEU A 134 -16.52 -24.00 -6.05
CA LEU A 134 -15.19 -24.50 -6.41
C LEU A 134 -14.13 -23.38 -6.43
N ASP A 135 -14.52 -22.14 -6.78
CA ASP A 135 -13.60 -20.99 -6.70
C ASP A 135 -13.28 -20.67 -5.23
N PHE A 136 -14.29 -20.68 -4.35
CA PHE A 136 -14.05 -20.57 -2.91
C PHE A 136 -13.11 -21.66 -2.38
N SER A 137 -13.32 -22.91 -2.81
CA SER A 137 -12.47 -24.05 -2.43
C SER A 137 -11.05 -23.94 -2.97
N GLN A 138 -10.86 -23.32 -4.13
CA GLN A 138 -9.55 -23.10 -4.73
C GLN A 138 -8.83 -21.91 -4.10
N GLU A 139 -9.49 -20.75 -4.04
CA GLU A 139 -8.88 -19.49 -3.62
C GLU A 139 -8.81 -19.36 -2.10
N GLY A 140 -9.87 -19.69 -1.39
CA GLY A 140 -9.93 -19.60 0.07
C GLY A 140 -9.22 -20.76 0.75
N HIS A 141 -10.00 -21.78 1.10
CA HIS A 141 -9.49 -23.00 1.72
C HIS A 141 -10.40 -24.20 1.43
N ARG A 142 -9.82 -25.39 1.55
CA ARG A 142 -10.53 -26.68 1.51
C ARG A 142 -9.77 -27.76 2.27
N LEU A 143 -10.49 -28.77 2.70
CA LEU A 143 -9.90 -30.04 3.12
C LEU A 143 -9.58 -30.88 1.88
N GLU A 144 -8.45 -31.55 1.89
CA GLU A 144 -8.04 -32.51 0.87
C GLU A 144 -7.25 -33.65 1.52
N PHE A 145 -7.33 -34.86 1.02
CA PHE A 145 -6.44 -35.94 1.45
C PHE A 145 -5.05 -35.71 0.83
N GLU A 146 -3.99 -35.97 1.59
CA GLU A 146 -2.60 -35.84 1.11
C GLU A 146 -2.40 -36.63 -0.19
N GLU A 147 -2.96 -37.85 -0.24
CA GLU A 147 -3.16 -38.63 -1.45
C GLU A 147 -4.63 -38.48 -1.91
N PRO A 148 -4.94 -37.67 -2.94
CA PRO A 148 -6.28 -37.17 -3.21
C PRO A 148 -7.38 -38.23 -3.36
N ASN A 149 -7.03 -39.47 -3.74
CA ASN A 149 -7.97 -40.58 -3.90
C ASN A 149 -7.93 -41.61 -2.76
N ASN A 150 -7.15 -41.33 -1.70
CA ASN A 150 -6.96 -42.25 -0.59
C ASN A 150 -7.52 -41.67 0.71
N PRO A 151 -8.75 -42.03 1.13
CA PRO A 151 -9.36 -41.51 2.35
C PRO A 151 -8.64 -41.98 3.64
N ASP A 152 -7.71 -42.93 3.56
CA ASP A 152 -6.90 -43.36 4.69
C ASP A 152 -5.65 -42.49 4.90
N SER A 153 -5.21 -41.74 3.88
CA SER A 153 -4.12 -40.76 4.01
C SER A 153 -4.53 -39.58 4.88
N ASP A 154 -3.56 -38.81 5.37
CA ASP A 154 -3.82 -37.66 6.24
C ASP A 154 -4.61 -36.56 5.53
N LEU A 155 -5.42 -35.81 6.29
CA LEU A 155 -6.06 -34.60 5.81
C LEU A 155 -5.07 -33.44 5.82
N VAL A 156 -5.20 -32.57 4.84
CA VAL A 156 -4.45 -31.31 4.74
C VAL A 156 -5.37 -30.17 4.35
N TYR A 157 -5.06 -28.97 4.78
CA TYR A 157 -5.68 -27.76 4.23
C TYR A 157 -4.95 -27.32 2.96
N LYS A 158 -5.71 -26.92 1.94
CA LYS A 158 -5.22 -26.28 0.72
C LYS A 158 -6.07 -25.07 0.38
N GLY A 159 -5.47 -24.08 -0.26
CA GLY A 159 -6.10 -22.87 -0.74
C GLY A 159 -5.04 -21.87 -1.17
N VAL A 160 -5.35 -21.00 -2.12
CA VAL A 160 -4.40 -19.98 -2.61
C VAL A 160 -4.13 -18.97 -1.50
N VAL A 161 -5.16 -18.28 -0.99
CA VAL A 161 -5.06 -17.29 0.08
C VAL A 161 -4.52 -17.92 1.37
N PHE A 162 -4.98 -19.14 1.71
CA PHE A 162 -4.45 -19.85 2.88
C PHE A 162 -2.94 -20.04 2.82
N ASN A 163 -2.39 -20.46 1.68
CA ASN A 163 -0.95 -20.66 1.52
C ASN A 163 -0.19 -19.34 1.41
N GLU A 164 -0.77 -18.33 0.76
CA GLU A 164 -0.22 -17.00 0.67
C GLU A 164 -0.06 -16.37 2.06
N MET A 165 -1.09 -16.46 2.89
CA MET A 165 -1.05 -15.94 4.25
C MET A 165 -0.12 -16.71 5.17
N LYS A 166 0.03 -18.04 4.99
CA LYS A 166 1.12 -18.79 5.65
C LYS A 166 2.51 -18.22 5.30
N GLY A 167 2.71 -17.84 4.05
CA GLY A 167 3.94 -17.18 3.60
C GLY A 167 4.10 -15.77 4.18
N ALA A 168 3.07 -14.93 4.07
CA ALA A 168 3.09 -13.54 4.55
C ALA A 168 3.32 -13.45 6.07
N MET A 169 2.63 -14.29 6.84
CA MET A 169 2.73 -14.36 8.30
C MET A 169 3.97 -15.12 8.79
N SER A 170 4.85 -15.60 7.90
CA SER A 170 6.20 -16.04 8.29
C SER A 170 7.15 -14.87 8.54
N SER A 171 6.85 -13.67 8.05
CA SER A 171 7.64 -12.44 8.28
C SER A 171 7.45 -11.93 9.70
N ILE A 172 8.55 -11.69 10.41
CA ILE A 172 8.54 -11.10 11.77
C ILE A 172 7.91 -9.70 11.72
N SER A 173 8.23 -8.89 10.71
CA SER A 173 7.67 -7.55 10.56
C SER A 173 6.14 -7.58 10.38
N SER A 174 5.61 -8.54 9.62
CA SER A 174 4.16 -8.71 9.44
C SER A 174 3.48 -9.11 10.75
N GLN A 175 4.07 -10.06 11.50
CA GLN A 175 3.56 -10.46 12.81
C GLN A 175 3.64 -9.33 13.84
N LEU A 176 4.72 -8.53 13.80
CA LEU A 176 4.90 -7.38 14.70
C LEU A 176 3.85 -6.30 14.40
N TRP A 177 3.59 -6.01 13.11
CA TRP A 177 2.56 -5.06 12.69
C TRP A 177 1.16 -5.52 13.11
N GLN A 178 0.85 -6.79 12.88
CA GLN A 178 -0.42 -7.38 13.32
C GLN A 178 -0.60 -7.29 14.84
N ALA A 179 0.44 -7.60 15.61
CA ALA A 179 0.41 -7.51 17.08
C ALA A 179 0.22 -6.05 17.57
N VAL A 180 0.79 -5.07 16.86
CA VAL A 180 0.55 -3.64 17.13
C VAL A 180 -0.92 -3.29 16.86
N GLY A 181 -1.48 -3.70 15.70
CA GLY A 181 -2.88 -3.47 15.35
C GLY A 181 -3.84 -4.07 16.35
N GLU A 182 -3.71 -5.36 16.67
CA GLU A 182 -4.51 -6.05 17.69
C GLU A 182 -4.48 -5.36 19.05
N SER A 183 -3.33 -4.80 19.42
CA SER A 183 -3.16 -4.17 20.73
C SER A 183 -3.71 -2.75 20.77
N LEU A 184 -3.64 -2.00 19.67
CA LEU A 184 -4.12 -0.62 19.57
C LEU A 184 -5.62 -0.53 19.27
N PHE A 185 -6.17 -1.51 18.53
CA PHE A 185 -7.52 -1.47 17.99
C PHE A 185 -8.35 -2.70 18.37
N PRO A 186 -8.51 -3.02 19.67
CA PRO A 186 -9.19 -4.25 20.09
C PRO A 186 -10.66 -4.33 19.66
N ASP A 187 -11.32 -3.20 19.37
CA ASP A 187 -12.75 -3.12 19.12
C ASP A 187 -13.12 -2.76 17.67
N THR A 188 -12.11 -2.60 16.78
CA THR A 188 -12.35 -2.19 15.39
C THR A 188 -11.70 -3.15 14.39
N THR A 189 -12.01 -2.96 13.09
CA THR A 189 -11.44 -3.76 12.00
C THR A 189 -9.91 -3.71 11.93
N TYR A 190 -9.27 -2.68 12.49
CA TYR A 190 -7.81 -2.57 12.48
C TYR A 190 -7.11 -3.50 13.48
N GLY A 191 -7.87 -4.09 14.41
CA GLY A 191 -7.40 -5.14 15.31
C GLY A 191 -7.44 -6.55 14.72
N VAL A 192 -8.04 -6.74 13.53
CA VAL A 192 -8.10 -8.04 12.87
C VAL A 192 -7.20 -8.05 11.62
N ASN A 193 -6.79 -9.24 11.20
CA ASN A 193 -6.04 -9.41 9.95
C ASN A 193 -7.01 -9.56 8.77
N SER A 194 -7.19 -8.49 7.98
CA SER A 194 -8.07 -8.50 6.81
C SER A 194 -7.61 -9.48 5.72
N GLY A 195 -6.31 -9.77 5.66
CA GLY A 195 -5.74 -10.80 4.78
C GLY A 195 -6.05 -12.21 5.25
N GLY A 196 -6.29 -12.39 6.53
CA GLY A 196 -6.60 -13.64 7.20
C GLY A 196 -5.42 -14.22 7.98
N GLU A 197 -5.68 -14.63 9.22
CA GLU A 197 -4.74 -15.47 9.96
C GLU A 197 -4.87 -16.92 9.48
N PRO A 198 -3.77 -17.63 9.17
CA PRO A 198 -3.84 -19.00 8.67
C PRO A 198 -4.70 -19.95 9.54
N GLU A 199 -4.68 -19.76 10.85
CA GLU A 199 -5.46 -20.55 11.80
C GLU A 199 -6.98 -20.27 11.71
N ASN A 200 -7.37 -19.04 11.34
CA ASN A 200 -8.76 -18.58 11.25
C ASN A 200 -9.34 -18.69 9.83
N ILE A 201 -8.52 -18.63 8.78
CA ILE A 201 -8.99 -18.77 7.39
C ILE A 201 -9.81 -20.03 7.22
N THR A 202 -9.42 -21.13 7.88
CA THR A 202 -10.09 -22.42 7.80
C THR A 202 -11.47 -22.48 8.47
N ASP A 203 -11.85 -21.43 9.20
CA ASP A 203 -13.14 -21.32 9.88
C ASP A 203 -14.18 -20.54 9.04
N LEU A 204 -13.77 -19.91 7.92
CA LEU A 204 -14.66 -19.18 7.02
C LEU A 204 -15.55 -20.17 6.24
N SER A 205 -16.87 -20.02 6.33
CA SER A 205 -17.79 -20.78 5.50
C SER A 205 -18.09 -20.06 4.18
N TYR A 206 -18.51 -20.83 3.19
CA TYR A 206 -18.94 -20.30 1.89
C TYR A 206 -20.17 -19.36 2.03
N GLU A 207 -21.10 -19.67 2.92
CA GLU A 207 -22.27 -18.84 3.22
C GLU A 207 -21.87 -17.49 3.83
N GLN A 208 -20.86 -17.47 4.69
CA GLN A 208 -20.31 -16.23 5.25
C GLN A 208 -19.67 -15.35 4.14
N LEU A 209 -18.91 -15.96 3.22
CA LEU A 209 -18.37 -15.26 2.06
C LEU A 209 -19.49 -14.63 1.21
N GLN A 210 -20.55 -15.41 0.91
CA GLN A 210 -21.70 -14.89 0.15
C GLN A 210 -22.43 -13.75 0.87
N ALA A 211 -22.63 -13.87 2.18
CA ALA A 211 -23.25 -12.83 2.99
C ALA A 211 -22.41 -11.54 3.02
N PHE A 212 -21.08 -11.68 3.10
CA PHE A 212 -20.17 -10.56 3.05
C PHE A 212 -20.21 -9.86 1.69
N TYR A 213 -20.21 -10.62 0.58
CA TYR A 213 -20.38 -10.09 -0.77
C TYR A 213 -21.68 -9.30 -0.91
N GLN A 214 -22.82 -9.89 -0.55
CA GLN A 214 -24.13 -9.24 -0.64
C GLN A 214 -24.21 -7.94 0.16
N THR A 215 -23.45 -7.85 1.25
CA THR A 215 -23.43 -6.66 2.12
C THR A 215 -22.48 -5.59 1.60
N HIS A 216 -21.28 -5.97 1.16
CA HIS A 216 -20.19 -5.01 0.91
C HIS A 216 -20.01 -4.67 -0.57
N TYR A 217 -20.34 -5.59 -1.49
CA TYR A 217 -20.17 -5.42 -2.95
C TYR A 217 -21.44 -4.87 -3.59
N HIS A 218 -21.87 -3.73 -3.07
CA HIS A 218 -23.07 -3.03 -3.53
C HIS A 218 -22.72 -1.59 -3.90
N PRO A 219 -23.35 -1.01 -4.96
CA PRO A 219 -23.06 0.35 -5.39
C PRO A 219 -23.21 1.43 -4.30
N ASP A 220 -24.15 1.30 -3.36
CA ASP A 220 -24.29 2.23 -2.21
C ASP A 220 -23.00 2.35 -1.38
N ASN A 221 -22.15 1.32 -1.43
CA ASN A 221 -20.90 1.22 -0.71
C ASN A 221 -19.68 1.56 -1.57
N ALA A 222 -19.88 1.74 -2.88
CA ALA A 222 -18.81 1.93 -3.85
C ALA A 222 -18.38 3.40 -3.97
N THR A 223 -17.08 3.59 -4.16
CA THR A 223 -16.47 4.83 -4.65
C THR A 223 -15.78 4.51 -5.97
N PHE A 224 -16.31 5.06 -7.07
CA PHE A 224 -15.67 5.01 -8.38
C PHE A 224 -14.68 6.16 -8.50
N VAL A 225 -13.48 5.90 -8.97
CA VAL A 225 -12.48 6.93 -9.25
C VAL A 225 -11.98 6.74 -10.68
N THR A 226 -11.95 7.82 -11.46
CA THR A 226 -11.44 7.81 -12.85
C THR A 226 -10.47 8.95 -13.07
N PHE A 227 -9.45 8.71 -13.89
CA PHE A 227 -8.42 9.70 -14.26
C PHE A 227 -8.20 9.65 -15.78
N GLY A 228 -7.90 10.78 -16.39
CA GLY A 228 -7.41 10.86 -17.76
C GLY A 228 -8.25 11.77 -18.67
N ASP A 229 -8.13 11.52 -19.99
CA ASP A 229 -8.74 12.34 -21.05
C ASP A 229 -10.13 11.85 -21.49
N ILE A 230 -10.64 10.75 -20.94
CA ILE A 230 -12.02 10.30 -21.15
C ILE A 230 -12.91 11.05 -20.16
N SER A 231 -13.98 11.68 -20.66
CA SER A 231 -14.84 12.53 -19.84
C SER A 231 -15.61 11.78 -18.76
N ALA A 232 -15.91 12.46 -17.63
CA ALA A 232 -16.76 11.91 -16.58
C ALA A 232 -18.08 11.35 -17.11
N LYS A 233 -18.69 12.05 -18.08
CA LYS A 233 -19.96 11.63 -18.69
C LYS A 233 -19.86 10.29 -19.42
N GLU A 234 -18.77 10.04 -20.12
CA GLU A 234 -18.55 8.76 -20.81
C GLU A 234 -18.37 7.62 -19.79
N HIS A 235 -17.60 7.83 -18.73
CA HIS A 235 -17.46 6.88 -17.64
C HIS A 235 -18.81 6.60 -16.96
N GLN A 236 -19.56 7.64 -16.60
CA GLN A 236 -20.86 7.54 -15.95
C GLN A 236 -21.87 6.76 -16.80
N PHE A 237 -21.88 6.99 -18.12
CA PHE A 237 -22.73 6.24 -19.03
C PHE A 237 -22.43 4.73 -18.95
N LYS A 238 -21.15 4.34 -19.00
CA LYS A 238 -20.74 2.94 -18.93
C LYS A 238 -21.00 2.31 -17.55
N ILE A 239 -20.66 3.02 -16.48
CA ILE A 239 -20.91 2.59 -15.10
C ILE A 239 -22.42 2.37 -14.89
N GLN A 240 -23.25 3.29 -15.38
CA GLN A 240 -24.72 3.16 -15.33
C GLN A 240 -25.21 1.94 -16.10
N GLU A 241 -24.76 1.77 -17.35
CA GLU A 241 -25.21 0.69 -18.22
C GLU A 241 -24.78 -0.70 -17.74
N PHE A 242 -23.56 -0.83 -17.28
CA PHE A 242 -22.99 -2.14 -16.94
C PHE A 242 -23.20 -2.52 -15.47
N ALA A 243 -23.41 -1.56 -14.57
CA ALA A 243 -23.55 -1.84 -13.15
C ALA A 243 -24.80 -1.19 -12.52
N LEU A 244 -24.85 0.13 -12.36
CA LEU A 244 -25.73 0.79 -11.40
C LEU A 244 -27.22 0.62 -11.69
N ARG A 245 -27.64 0.58 -12.96
CA ARG A 245 -29.07 0.40 -13.33
C ARG A 245 -29.71 -0.89 -12.83
N HIS A 246 -28.90 -1.85 -12.43
CA HIS A 246 -29.35 -3.16 -11.97
C HIS A 246 -29.57 -3.23 -10.45
N PHE A 247 -29.30 -2.14 -9.73
CA PHE A 247 -29.38 -2.08 -8.28
C PHE A 247 -30.43 -1.09 -7.78
N ALA A 248 -31.18 -1.53 -6.78
CA ALA A 248 -31.97 -0.63 -5.93
C ALA A 248 -31.12 -0.19 -4.75
N PRO A 249 -31.47 0.92 -4.04
CA PRO A 249 -30.77 1.31 -2.85
C PRO A 249 -30.75 0.22 -1.78
N LEU A 250 -29.59 -0.09 -1.24
CA LEU A 250 -29.46 -1.05 -0.12
C LEU A 250 -29.86 -0.40 1.20
N ASN A 251 -29.69 0.93 1.32
CA ASN A 251 -29.94 1.73 2.54
C ASN A 251 -29.15 1.22 3.76
N LYS A 252 -28.00 0.63 3.53
CA LYS A 252 -27.08 0.17 4.57
C LYS A 252 -25.78 0.97 4.51
N ARG A 253 -25.52 1.73 5.57
CA ARG A 253 -24.29 2.52 5.66
C ARG A 253 -23.20 1.71 6.36
N ILE A 254 -22.14 1.40 5.63
CA ILE A 254 -20.96 0.73 6.17
C ILE A 254 -19.96 1.81 6.58
N GLU A 255 -19.48 1.76 7.81
CA GLU A 255 -18.51 2.68 8.39
C GLU A 255 -17.56 1.95 9.31
N VAL A 256 -16.35 2.48 9.44
CA VAL A 256 -15.40 2.07 10.47
C VAL A 256 -15.58 3.01 11.66
N PRO A 257 -15.90 2.52 12.86
CA PRO A 257 -15.93 3.36 14.06
C PRO A 257 -14.51 3.77 14.45
N LEU A 258 -14.38 4.90 15.16
CA LEU A 258 -13.13 5.23 15.84
C LEU A 258 -12.96 4.29 17.03
N GLN A 259 -11.71 3.94 17.31
CA GLN A 259 -11.37 3.15 18.50
C GLN A 259 -11.60 3.99 19.77
N ASP A 260 -12.22 3.39 20.78
CA ASP A 260 -12.35 4.01 22.10
C ASP A 260 -10.97 4.24 22.71
N LYS A 261 -10.71 5.44 23.21
CA LYS A 261 -9.39 5.80 23.76
C LYS A 261 -9.11 5.07 25.07
N PHE A 262 -7.90 4.64 25.22
CA PHE A 262 -7.44 4.05 26.48
C PHE A 262 -7.33 5.12 27.58
N ASP A 263 -7.76 4.76 28.79
CA ASP A 263 -7.58 5.60 29.97
C ASP A 263 -6.11 5.63 30.43
N ASN A 264 -5.37 4.55 30.19
CA ASN A 264 -3.97 4.41 30.55
C ASN A 264 -3.22 3.63 29.46
N ALA A 265 -1.92 3.93 29.32
CA ALA A 265 -1.01 3.14 28.48
C ALA A 265 -0.96 1.67 28.96
N ILE A 266 -0.91 0.75 28.02
CA ILE A 266 -0.88 -0.69 28.28
C ILE A 266 0.45 -1.33 27.84
N ARG A 267 0.81 -2.44 28.47
CA ARG A 267 1.95 -3.28 28.07
C ARG A 267 1.44 -4.64 27.62
N VAL A 268 1.93 -5.12 26.50
CA VAL A 268 1.54 -6.39 25.89
C VAL A 268 2.79 -7.21 25.58
N THR A 269 2.73 -8.52 25.83
CA THR A 269 3.78 -9.46 25.43
C THR A 269 3.20 -10.48 24.45
N LYS A 270 3.87 -10.66 23.32
CA LYS A 270 3.57 -11.63 22.27
C LYS A 270 4.82 -12.45 21.94
N GLN A 271 4.62 -13.56 21.23
CA GLN A 271 5.72 -14.42 20.79
C GLN A 271 5.71 -14.55 19.27
N PHE A 272 6.88 -14.73 18.67
CA PHE A 272 7.03 -15.07 17.26
C PHE A 272 7.91 -16.31 17.08
N PRO A 273 7.65 -17.12 16.03
CA PRO A 273 8.44 -18.31 15.78
C PRO A 273 9.82 -17.95 15.22
N ILE A 274 10.84 -18.66 15.68
CA ILE A 274 12.22 -18.54 15.20
C ILE A 274 12.88 -19.93 15.21
N SER A 275 13.85 -20.16 14.32
CA SER A 275 14.64 -21.38 14.36
C SER A 275 15.67 -21.35 15.51
N GLU A 276 16.07 -22.52 16.03
CA GLU A 276 17.13 -22.61 17.07
C GLU A 276 18.46 -22.01 16.60
N GLU A 277 18.73 -22.05 15.29
CA GLU A 277 19.95 -21.50 14.72
C GLU A 277 19.96 -19.97 14.72
N GLU A 278 18.82 -19.36 14.42
CA GLU A 278 18.62 -17.91 14.40
C GLU A 278 18.41 -17.29 15.78
N ALA A 279 17.96 -18.08 16.76
CA ALA A 279 17.67 -17.63 18.13
C ALA A 279 18.91 -17.28 18.96
N LYS A 280 20.12 -17.35 18.37
CA LYS A 280 21.36 -17.00 19.08
C LYS A 280 21.45 -15.48 19.27
N GLY A 281 21.60 -15.04 20.52
CA GLY A 281 21.66 -13.64 20.93
C GLY A 281 20.28 -13.02 21.17
N ASP A 282 20.29 -11.73 21.41
CA ASP A 282 19.06 -10.96 21.66
C ASP A 282 18.25 -10.80 20.35
N LYS A 283 16.99 -11.22 20.35
CA LYS A 283 16.09 -11.22 19.17
C LYS A 283 14.72 -10.60 19.47
N THR A 284 14.51 -10.18 20.69
CA THR A 284 13.26 -9.53 21.11
C THR A 284 13.08 -8.20 20.39
N HIS A 285 11.88 -7.93 19.90
CA HIS A 285 11.46 -6.60 19.44
C HIS A 285 10.76 -5.89 20.58
N LEU A 286 11.15 -4.66 20.82
CA LEU A 286 10.50 -3.76 21.77
C LEU A 286 9.99 -2.55 21.00
N VAL A 287 8.68 -2.33 21.00
CA VAL A 287 8.08 -1.19 20.29
C VAL A 287 7.06 -0.48 21.17
N MET A 288 6.98 0.83 21.00
CA MET A 288 5.92 1.67 21.51
C MET A 288 5.07 2.17 20.33
N ALA A 289 3.77 2.10 20.46
CA ALA A 289 2.84 2.51 19.41
C ALA A 289 1.70 3.36 19.99
N TRP A 290 1.23 4.35 19.22
CA TRP A 290 0.16 5.27 19.60
C TRP A 290 -0.90 5.34 18.52
N VAL A 291 -2.18 5.47 18.91
CA VAL A 291 -3.23 5.95 18.02
C VAL A 291 -3.29 7.47 18.13
N LEU A 292 -3.20 8.15 17.01
CA LEU A 292 -3.18 9.61 16.90
C LEU A 292 -4.58 10.16 16.52
N GLY A 293 -4.64 11.23 15.73
CA GLY A 293 -5.86 11.75 15.15
C GLY A 293 -6.34 10.94 13.93
N ASN A 294 -7.41 11.39 13.28
CA ASN A 294 -7.93 10.74 12.09
C ASN A 294 -7.58 11.48 10.80
N ILE A 295 -7.51 10.73 9.70
CA ILE A 295 -7.09 11.23 8.38
C ILE A 295 -8.10 12.17 7.69
N ARG A 296 -9.30 12.36 8.24
CA ARG A 296 -10.33 13.24 7.64
C ARG A 296 -10.02 14.73 7.80
N ASP A 297 -9.12 15.08 8.74
CA ASP A 297 -8.60 16.45 8.88
C ASP A 297 -7.25 16.54 8.16
N PRO A 298 -7.18 17.16 6.96
CA PRO A 298 -5.95 17.22 6.19
C PRO A 298 -4.83 18.03 6.86
N LEU A 299 -5.18 19.04 7.68
CA LEU A 299 -4.19 19.82 8.42
C LEU A 299 -3.60 19.00 9.57
N GLU A 300 -4.42 18.24 10.29
CA GLU A 300 -3.93 17.35 11.34
C GLU A 300 -3.05 16.24 10.75
N LEU A 301 -3.47 15.63 9.63
CA LEU A 301 -2.69 14.64 8.89
C LEU A 301 -1.32 15.18 8.52
N MET A 302 -1.24 16.32 7.83
CA MET A 302 0.02 16.91 7.39
C MET A 302 0.87 17.43 8.57
N SER A 303 0.24 17.90 9.65
CA SER A 303 0.95 18.26 10.89
C SER A 303 1.60 17.03 11.54
N THR A 304 0.93 15.90 11.48
CA THR A 304 1.43 14.62 12.02
C THR A 304 2.56 14.07 11.16
N HIS A 305 2.47 14.16 9.83
CA HIS A 305 3.59 13.87 8.93
C HIS A 305 4.81 14.74 9.25
N LEU A 306 4.61 16.04 9.46
CA LEU A 306 5.71 16.93 9.83
C LEU A 306 6.33 16.53 11.18
N LEU A 307 5.53 16.16 12.17
CA LEU A 307 6.03 15.65 13.45
C LEU A 307 6.85 14.36 13.26
N SER A 308 6.36 13.43 12.46
CA SER A 308 7.07 12.19 12.14
C SER A 308 8.41 12.49 11.46
N ALA A 309 8.45 13.41 10.50
CA ALA A 309 9.68 13.85 9.85
C ALA A 309 10.66 14.51 10.84
N VAL A 310 10.18 15.36 11.75
CA VAL A 310 11.02 15.92 12.83
C VAL A 310 11.70 14.83 13.65
N LEU A 311 11.00 13.75 13.92
CA LEU A 311 11.48 12.68 14.80
C LEU A 311 12.35 11.64 14.09
N PHE A 312 12.12 11.39 12.76
CA PHE A 312 12.68 10.24 12.06
C PHE A 312 13.33 10.51 10.69
N GLU A 313 13.30 11.73 10.13
CA GLU A 313 13.77 11.99 8.75
C GLU A 313 15.19 11.48 8.45
N ASN A 314 16.11 11.63 9.40
CA ASN A 314 17.49 11.19 9.24
C ASN A 314 18.16 10.93 10.61
N SER A 315 19.41 10.43 10.59
CA SER A 315 20.17 10.12 11.82
C SER A 315 20.42 11.31 12.75
N ALA A 316 20.22 12.55 12.29
CA ALA A 316 20.26 13.75 13.14
C ALA A 316 18.89 14.10 13.75
N SER A 317 17.84 13.32 13.44
CA SER A 317 16.51 13.48 14.03
C SER A 317 16.49 12.91 15.45
N PRO A 318 15.82 13.58 16.41
CA PRO A 318 15.97 13.28 17.84
C PRO A 318 15.69 11.83 18.21
N LEU A 319 14.60 11.26 17.72
CA LEU A 319 14.20 9.90 18.07
C LEU A 319 14.99 8.87 17.25
N GLN A 320 15.23 9.12 15.96
CA GLN A 320 16.08 8.27 15.13
C GLN A 320 17.47 8.14 15.74
N GLN A 321 18.11 9.25 16.11
CA GLN A 321 19.43 9.26 16.73
C GLN A 321 19.46 8.50 18.06
N ALA A 322 18.44 8.69 18.90
CA ALA A 322 18.35 7.98 20.18
C ALA A 322 18.26 6.47 20.00
N LEU A 323 17.48 6.00 19.01
CA LEU A 323 17.32 4.58 18.71
C LEU A 323 18.52 3.97 17.97
N GLU A 324 19.23 4.72 17.14
CA GLU A 324 20.43 4.26 16.44
C GLU A 324 21.67 4.15 17.36
N THR A 325 21.75 4.99 18.40
CA THR A 325 22.94 5.08 19.25
C THR A 325 22.80 4.37 20.59
N THR A 326 21.63 3.83 20.90
CA THR A 326 21.41 3.09 22.15
C THR A 326 22.01 1.69 22.11
N ASP A 327 22.34 1.15 23.29
CA ASP A 327 22.72 -0.25 23.51
C ASP A 327 21.52 -1.15 23.91
N LEU A 328 20.31 -0.60 23.86
CA LEU A 328 19.08 -1.34 24.19
C LEU A 328 18.67 -2.34 23.09
N GLY A 329 19.12 -2.15 21.86
CA GLY A 329 18.88 -3.04 20.75
C GLY A 329 20.02 -3.00 19.73
N THR A 330 19.91 -3.79 18.66
CA THR A 330 20.91 -3.83 17.58
C THR A 330 20.63 -2.81 16.48
N ALA A 331 19.35 -2.44 16.30
CA ALA A 331 18.89 -1.44 15.33
C ALA A 331 17.52 -0.88 15.73
N PRO A 332 17.12 0.29 15.18
CA PRO A 332 15.73 0.73 15.23
C PRO A 332 14.79 -0.30 14.62
N SER A 333 13.57 -0.41 15.15
CA SER A 333 12.55 -1.29 14.61
C SER A 333 12.21 -0.91 13.15
N PRO A 334 11.98 -1.88 12.25
CA PRO A 334 11.55 -1.60 10.88
C PRO A 334 10.17 -0.92 10.79
N LEU A 335 9.40 -0.91 11.89
CA LEU A 335 8.10 -0.24 11.95
C LEU A 335 8.16 1.22 12.39
N CYS A 336 9.36 1.78 12.66
CA CYS A 336 9.47 3.17 13.09
C CYS A 336 8.90 4.14 12.06
N GLY A 337 8.01 5.03 12.50
CA GLY A 337 7.39 6.05 11.66
C GLY A 337 5.89 6.19 11.92
N MET A 338 5.21 6.82 10.97
CA MET A 338 3.76 7.01 10.97
C MET A 338 3.12 6.15 9.88
N ASP A 339 1.97 5.57 10.19
CA ASP A 339 1.07 4.92 9.25
C ASP A 339 -0.28 5.65 9.24
N ASP A 340 -0.79 5.96 8.05
CA ASP A 340 -2.06 6.65 7.79
C ASP A 340 -2.94 5.87 6.80
N SER A 341 -2.67 4.58 6.63
CA SER A 341 -3.43 3.70 5.75
C SER A 341 -4.86 3.43 6.20
N GLY A 342 -5.13 3.53 7.52
CA GLY A 342 -6.45 3.40 8.13
C GLY A 342 -7.13 4.74 8.42
N LEU A 343 -8.32 4.69 9.05
CA LEU A 343 -9.06 5.89 9.46
C LEU A 343 -8.31 6.71 10.52
N GLU A 344 -7.64 6.02 11.45
CA GLU A 344 -6.86 6.63 12.53
C GLU A 344 -5.38 6.40 12.28
N MET A 345 -4.59 7.46 12.41
CA MET A 345 -3.15 7.42 12.23
C MET A 345 -2.47 6.68 13.38
N VAL A 346 -1.46 5.90 13.06
CA VAL A 346 -0.62 5.18 14.03
C VAL A 346 0.81 5.71 13.97
N PHE A 347 1.43 5.90 15.12
CA PHE A 347 2.87 6.20 15.21
C PHE A 347 3.55 5.08 15.97
N VAL A 348 4.66 4.58 15.44
CA VAL A 348 5.43 3.48 16.02
C VAL A 348 6.90 3.88 16.17
N CYS A 349 7.52 3.47 17.26
CA CYS A 349 8.97 3.56 17.44
C CYS A 349 9.47 2.43 18.34
N GLY A 350 10.73 2.05 18.20
CA GLY A 350 11.31 0.99 19.02
C GLY A 350 12.60 0.45 18.47
N VAL A 351 13.03 -0.69 18.99
CA VAL A 351 14.26 -1.37 18.61
C VAL A 351 14.03 -2.86 18.36
N GLU A 352 14.87 -3.43 17.53
CA GLU A 352 15.01 -4.87 17.34
C GLU A 352 16.33 -5.39 17.92
N GLY A 353 16.44 -6.71 18.13
CA GLY A 353 17.62 -7.32 18.70
C GLY A 353 17.86 -6.89 20.15
N SER A 354 16.81 -6.95 20.96
CA SER A 354 16.77 -6.57 22.37
C SER A 354 16.39 -7.74 23.28
N SER A 355 16.12 -7.46 24.54
CA SER A 355 15.61 -8.41 25.56
C SER A 355 14.45 -7.79 26.35
N GLU A 356 13.56 -8.62 26.86
CA GLU A 356 12.32 -8.20 27.52
C GLU A 356 12.55 -7.27 28.72
N ASP A 357 13.61 -7.51 29.50
CA ASP A 357 13.99 -6.74 30.68
C ASP A 357 14.39 -5.29 30.39
N LYS A 358 14.63 -4.95 29.11
CA LYS A 358 15.00 -3.60 28.66
C LYS A 358 13.79 -2.70 28.33
N LEU A 359 12.54 -3.19 28.42
CA LEU A 359 11.36 -2.43 28.05
C LEU A 359 11.25 -1.08 28.77
N GLU A 360 11.41 -1.06 30.08
CA GLU A 360 11.31 0.18 30.87
C GLU A 360 12.40 1.19 30.50
N GLN A 361 13.59 0.71 30.11
CA GLN A 361 14.68 1.57 29.66
C GLN A 361 14.36 2.17 28.29
N LEU A 362 13.73 1.38 27.37
CA LEU A 362 13.28 1.88 26.08
C LEU A 362 12.18 2.93 26.24
N GLU A 363 11.17 2.65 27.09
CA GLU A 363 10.11 3.64 27.37
C GLU A 363 10.70 4.96 27.88
N ALA A 364 11.65 4.89 28.82
CA ALA A 364 12.33 6.07 29.32
C ALA A 364 13.15 6.79 28.24
N LEU A 365 13.88 6.06 27.39
CA LEU A 365 14.65 6.63 26.27
C LEU A 365 13.75 7.40 25.32
N VAL A 366 12.66 6.77 24.85
CA VAL A 366 11.70 7.35 23.91
C VAL A 366 11.02 8.58 24.51
N LEU A 367 10.46 8.46 25.73
CA LEU A 367 9.76 9.57 26.37
C LEU A 367 10.69 10.74 26.70
N ASN A 368 11.95 10.49 27.04
CA ASN A 368 12.94 11.55 27.27
C ASN A 368 13.31 12.25 25.95
N ALA A 369 13.43 11.53 24.83
CA ALA A 369 13.66 12.13 23.52
C ALA A 369 12.49 13.02 23.10
N LEU A 370 11.25 12.55 23.26
CA LEU A 370 10.03 13.33 23.01
C LEU A 370 9.93 14.55 23.93
N GLN A 371 10.25 14.40 25.22
CA GLN A 371 10.27 15.51 26.18
C GLN A 371 11.32 16.56 25.80
N GLY A 372 12.47 16.10 25.30
CA GLY A 372 13.50 17.02 24.78
C GLY A 372 12.98 17.91 23.65
N VAL A 373 12.16 17.35 22.74
CA VAL A 373 11.50 18.14 21.67
C VAL A 373 10.43 19.08 22.27
N ALA A 374 9.64 18.60 23.24
CA ALA A 374 8.63 19.41 23.90
C ALA A 374 9.21 20.62 24.65
N ASP A 375 10.36 20.46 25.28
CA ASP A 375 11.01 21.51 26.08
C ASP A 375 11.79 22.51 25.18
N ASN A 376 12.57 22.01 24.25
CA ASN A 376 13.50 22.80 23.47
C ASN A 376 12.93 23.27 22.13
N GLY A 377 11.98 22.52 21.54
CA GLY A 377 11.50 22.74 20.17
C GLY A 377 12.51 22.30 19.13
N VAL A 378 12.27 22.73 17.90
CA VAL A 378 13.15 22.49 16.74
C VAL A 378 13.37 23.83 16.05
N ASP A 379 14.57 24.04 15.56
CA ASP A 379 14.94 25.25 14.84
C ASP A 379 14.04 25.47 13.60
N THR A 380 13.60 26.72 13.39
CA THR A 380 12.67 27.06 12.30
C THR A 380 13.24 26.75 10.92
N GLN A 381 14.57 26.91 10.72
CA GLN A 381 15.20 26.57 9.44
C GLN A 381 15.11 25.07 9.17
N ARG A 382 15.31 24.22 10.19
CA ARG A 382 15.12 22.78 10.09
C ARG A 382 13.66 22.42 9.82
N MET A 383 12.71 23.06 10.52
CA MET A 383 11.28 22.86 10.27
C MET A 383 10.89 23.20 8.83
N THR A 384 11.44 24.31 8.29
CA THR A 384 11.20 24.69 6.90
C THR A 384 11.74 23.65 5.93
N ALA A 385 12.96 23.16 6.16
CA ALA A 385 13.56 22.12 5.32
C ALA A 385 12.75 20.82 5.34
N LEU A 386 12.27 20.39 6.50
CA LEU A 386 11.41 19.19 6.62
C LEU A 386 10.07 19.39 5.92
N LEU A 387 9.48 20.58 6.02
CA LEU A 387 8.24 20.88 5.29
C LEU A 387 8.46 20.91 3.78
N ASP A 388 9.61 21.38 3.30
CA ASP A 388 10.00 21.33 1.89
C ASP A 388 10.19 19.88 1.41
N GLN A 389 10.71 18.98 2.25
CA GLN A 389 10.78 17.53 1.95
C GLN A 389 9.38 16.92 1.83
N LEU A 390 8.48 17.23 2.75
CA LEU A 390 7.08 16.77 2.69
C LEU A 390 6.38 17.30 1.42
N GLU A 391 6.55 18.57 1.09
CA GLU A 391 6.03 19.16 -0.14
C GLU A 391 6.55 18.42 -1.37
N LEU A 392 7.86 18.13 -1.40
CA LEU A 392 8.49 17.40 -2.49
C LEU A 392 7.89 15.99 -2.63
N GLN A 393 7.75 15.24 -1.53
CA GLN A 393 7.16 13.91 -1.52
C GLN A 393 5.71 13.91 -2.03
N GLN A 394 4.92 14.89 -1.62
CA GLN A 394 3.53 15.03 -2.07
C GLN A 394 3.39 15.46 -3.54
N ARG A 395 4.32 16.28 -4.04
CA ARG A 395 4.35 16.69 -5.46
C ARG A 395 4.93 15.62 -6.38
N GLU A 396 5.76 14.73 -5.85
CA GLU A 396 6.41 13.67 -6.62
C GLU A 396 5.43 12.52 -6.85
N VAL A 397 4.76 12.56 -8.00
CA VAL A 397 3.89 11.48 -8.46
C VAL A 397 4.64 10.71 -9.53
N GLY A 398 4.91 9.43 -9.28
CA GLY A 398 5.59 8.56 -10.25
C GLY A 398 6.81 7.84 -9.69
N GLY A 399 7.41 6.96 -10.50
CA GLY A 399 8.63 6.20 -10.15
C GLY A 399 8.41 4.93 -9.32
N GLY A 400 7.20 4.66 -8.82
CA GLY A 400 6.87 3.50 -7.99
C GLY A 400 6.32 2.27 -8.73
N GLY A 401 6.34 2.24 -10.06
CA GLY A 401 5.79 1.13 -10.85
C GLY A 401 4.27 1.17 -11.05
N TYR A 402 3.57 2.14 -10.46
CA TYR A 402 2.15 2.39 -10.71
C TYR A 402 1.94 3.51 -11.75
N PRO A 403 0.86 3.46 -12.56
CA PRO A 403 0.42 4.57 -13.40
C PRO A 403 0.27 5.87 -12.61
N TYR A 404 0.61 6.99 -13.23
CA TYR A 404 0.51 8.32 -12.60
C TYR A 404 -0.88 8.59 -12.00
N GLY A 405 -1.94 8.36 -12.79
CA GLY A 405 -3.32 8.54 -12.32
C GLY A 405 -3.68 7.64 -11.14
N LEU A 406 -3.19 6.39 -11.12
CA LEU A 406 -3.43 5.48 -10.00
C LEU A 406 -2.79 5.97 -8.71
N GLN A 407 -1.58 6.51 -8.76
CA GLN A 407 -0.91 7.05 -7.57
C GLN A 407 -1.70 8.23 -6.97
N ILE A 408 -2.20 9.15 -7.82
CA ILE A 408 -3.08 10.24 -7.38
C ILE A 408 -4.39 9.69 -6.77
N MET A 409 -4.99 8.67 -7.39
CA MET A 409 -6.20 8.04 -6.84
C MET A 409 -5.94 7.42 -5.47
N LEU A 410 -4.86 6.67 -5.31
CA LEU A 410 -4.49 6.03 -4.04
C LEU A 410 -4.18 7.04 -2.95
N SER A 411 -3.59 8.20 -3.27
CA SER A 411 -3.31 9.24 -2.28
C SER A 411 -4.57 9.89 -1.68
N CYS A 412 -5.69 9.91 -2.40
CA CYS A 412 -6.95 10.44 -1.88
C CYS A 412 -7.95 9.35 -1.44
N LEU A 413 -7.70 8.10 -1.79
CA LEU A 413 -8.64 7.00 -1.50
C LEU A 413 -8.93 6.82 -0.01
N PRO A 414 -7.94 6.81 0.91
CA PRO A 414 -8.23 6.66 2.33
C PRO A 414 -9.22 7.73 2.84
N THR A 415 -8.99 9.00 2.50
CA THR A 415 -9.91 10.08 2.84
C THR A 415 -11.28 9.91 2.17
N ALA A 416 -11.31 9.52 0.88
CA ALA A 416 -12.55 9.32 0.12
C ALA A 416 -13.39 8.17 0.68
N ILE A 417 -12.76 7.03 0.99
CA ILE A 417 -13.45 5.82 1.48
C ILE A 417 -14.14 6.09 2.83
N HIS A 418 -13.53 6.93 3.67
CA HIS A 418 -14.10 7.39 4.94
C HIS A 418 -15.01 8.63 4.80
N ARG A 419 -15.44 8.98 3.58
CA ARG A 419 -16.33 10.11 3.28
C ARG A 419 -15.77 11.48 3.67
N GLY A 420 -14.45 11.61 3.75
CA GLY A 420 -13.76 12.88 3.88
C GLY A 420 -13.70 13.66 2.55
N ASP A 421 -13.09 14.83 2.60
CA ASP A 421 -12.90 15.70 1.44
C ASP A 421 -11.66 15.27 0.62
N ALA A 422 -11.88 14.41 -0.38
CA ALA A 422 -10.83 13.92 -1.26
C ALA A 422 -10.15 15.05 -2.07
N ALA A 423 -10.89 16.12 -2.42
CA ALA A 423 -10.29 17.26 -3.09
C ALA A 423 -9.30 18.01 -2.19
N ALA A 424 -9.62 18.14 -0.90
CA ALA A 424 -8.71 18.75 0.07
C ALA A 424 -7.47 17.89 0.32
N ALA A 425 -7.62 16.55 0.29
CA ALA A 425 -6.48 15.63 0.41
C ALA A 425 -5.51 15.75 -0.78
N LEU A 426 -6.02 16.04 -1.99
CA LEU A 426 -5.19 16.27 -3.18
C LEU A 426 -4.64 17.69 -3.29
N ASN A 427 -5.37 18.69 -2.78
CA ASN A 427 -4.98 20.10 -2.85
C ASN A 427 -4.18 20.52 -1.61
N ILE A 428 -2.91 20.16 -1.59
CA ILE A 428 -2.01 20.38 -0.45
C ILE A 428 -1.56 21.82 -0.27
N ASP A 429 -1.63 22.68 -1.31
CA ASP A 429 -1.06 24.03 -1.29
C ASP A 429 -1.61 24.94 -0.17
N PRO A 430 -2.92 24.98 0.11
CA PRO A 430 -3.47 25.73 1.23
C PRO A 430 -2.97 25.22 2.60
N ILE A 431 -2.83 23.90 2.73
CA ILE A 431 -2.37 23.25 3.96
C ILE A 431 -0.89 23.56 4.20
N LEU A 432 -0.06 23.47 3.15
CA LEU A 432 1.34 23.82 3.22
C LEU A 432 1.54 25.30 3.58
N THR A 433 0.71 26.19 3.03
CA THR A 433 0.73 27.62 3.38
C THR A 433 0.45 27.82 4.88
N GLN A 434 -0.58 27.18 5.39
CA GLN A 434 -0.94 27.26 6.82
C GLN A 434 0.16 26.65 7.71
N LEU A 435 0.78 25.53 7.30
CA LEU A 435 1.89 24.93 8.04
C LEU A 435 3.13 25.82 8.03
N ARG A 436 3.45 26.48 6.89
CA ARG A 436 4.55 27.46 6.82
C ARG A 436 4.36 28.65 7.77
N GLU A 437 3.11 29.08 7.99
CA GLU A 437 2.78 30.07 9.02
C GLU A 437 2.90 29.49 10.43
N SER A 438 2.39 28.26 10.65
CA SER A 438 2.37 27.61 11.96
C SER A 438 3.77 27.33 12.51
N ILE A 439 4.73 26.92 11.67
CA ILE A 439 6.11 26.66 12.08
C ILE A 439 6.89 27.91 12.50
N GLN A 440 6.36 29.13 12.27
CA GLN A 440 6.96 30.36 12.79
C GLN A 440 6.71 30.54 14.30
N ASP A 441 5.70 29.86 14.86
CA ASP A 441 5.50 29.80 16.31
C ASP A 441 6.42 28.71 16.91
N PRO A 442 7.39 29.09 17.77
CA PRO A 442 8.28 28.13 18.42
C PRO A 442 7.55 27.08 19.29
N ASN A 443 6.29 27.34 19.65
CA ASN A 443 5.48 26.41 20.44
C ASN A 443 4.70 25.42 19.58
N PHE A 444 4.62 25.57 18.28
CA PHE A 444 3.84 24.71 17.40
C PHE A 444 4.24 23.25 17.57
N ILE A 445 5.52 22.90 17.28
CA ILE A 445 5.98 21.51 17.39
C ILE A 445 5.99 20.99 18.82
N LYS A 446 6.28 21.86 19.81
CA LYS A 446 6.25 21.52 21.24
C LYS A 446 4.85 21.06 21.67
N SER A 447 3.83 21.82 21.27
CA SER A 447 2.44 21.50 21.55
C SER A 447 1.98 20.22 20.85
N LEU A 448 2.45 20.03 19.60
CA LEU A 448 2.08 18.88 18.79
C LEU A 448 2.62 17.57 19.37
N VAL A 449 3.94 17.50 19.68
CA VAL A 449 4.54 16.32 20.30
C VAL A 449 3.94 16.03 21.67
N LYS A 450 3.64 17.07 22.46
CA LYS A 450 3.00 16.91 23.76
C LYS A 450 1.60 16.30 23.63
N ARG A 451 0.74 16.90 22.79
CA ARG A 451 -0.64 16.46 22.58
C ARG A 451 -0.73 15.05 21.99
N LEU A 452 0.06 14.77 20.95
CA LEU A 452 -0.08 13.53 20.18
C LEU A 452 0.66 12.34 20.79
N LEU A 453 1.76 12.55 21.53
CA LEU A 453 2.61 11.47 22.00
C LEU A 453 2.79 11.45 23.53
N ILE A 454 3.17 12.56 24.18
CA ILE A 454 3.50 12.55 25.61
C ILE A 454 2.24 12.41 26.48
N ASP A 455 1.23 13.27 26.26
CA ASP A 455 -0.01 13.29 27.04
C ASP A 455 -1.03 12.25 26.53
N ASN A 456 -0.75 11.58 25.43
CA ASN A 456 -1.64 10.60 24.83
C ASN A 456 -1.53 9.25 25.55
N GLN A 457 -2.61 8.84 26.20
CA GLN A 457 -2.71 7.56 26.92
C GLN A 457 -3.09 6.39 26.02
N HIS A 458 -3.57 6.64 24.78
CA HIS A 458 -3.81 5.58 23.81
C HIS A 458 -2.49 5.09 23.21
N ARG A 459 -1.75 4.39 24.05
CA ARG A 459 -0.39 3.93 23.78
C ARG A 459 -0.20 2.49 24.27
N VAL A 460 0.49 1.72 23.44
CA VAL A 460 0.89 0.35 23.73
C VAL A 460 2.41 0.26 23.76
N SER A 461 2.96 -0.42 24.77
CA SER A 461 4.35 -0.92 24.77
C SER A 461 4.31 -2.42 24.53
N LEU A 462 4.75 -2.85 23.35
CA LEU A 462 4.72 -4.23 22.91
C LEU A 462 6.12 -4.86 23.04
N VAL A 463 6.18 -6.00 23.71
CA VAL A 463 7.33 -6.90 23.75
C VAL A 463 7.01 -8.10 22.88
N MET A 464 7.82 -8.35 21.87
CA MET A 464 7.66 -9.51 21.00
C MET A 464 8.89 -10.41 21.09
N THR A 465 8.75 -11.52 21.83
CA THR A 465 9.86 -12.44 22.16
C THR A 465 9.95 -13.61 21.18
N PRO A 466 11.17 -14.08 20.85
CA PRO A 466 11.34 -15.28 20.03
C PRO A 466 10.94 -16.55 20.79
N ASP A 467 10.29 -17.49 20.11
CA ASP A 467 10.01 -18.83 20.61
C ASP A 467 10.40 -19.88 19.57
N THR A 468 11.37 -20.73 19.89
CA THR A 468 11.88 -21.78 18.99
C THR A 468 10.92 -22.97 18.84
N LYS A 469 9.90 -23.06 19.70
CA LYS A 469 8.92 -24.16 19.69
C LYS A 469 7.61 -23.76 19.01
N LEU A 470 7.36 -22.47 18.83
CA LEU A 470 6.05 -21.97 18.39
C LEU A 470 5.67 -22.50 16.99
N SER A 471 6.62 -22.57 16.05
CA SER A 471 6.36 -23.16 14.73
C SER A 471 5.92 -24.62 14.83
N GLN A 472 6.62 -25.41 15.64
CA GLN A 472 6.31 -26.82 15.82
C GLN A 472 4.96 -27.00 16.54
N GLN A 473 4.66 -26.18 17.52
CA GLN A 473 3.39 -26.19 18.23
C GLN A 473 2.21 -25.87 17.29
N ARG A 474 2.35 -24.87 16.40
CA ARG A 474 1.32 -24.53 15.40
C ARG A 474 1.09 -25.70 14.44
N ILE A 475 2.16 -26.34 13.95
CA ILE A 475 2.05 -27.52 13.07
C ILE A 475 1.34 -28.68 13.81
N GLU A 476 1.72 -28.97 15.05
CA GLU A 476 1.09 -30.02 15.84
C GLU A 476 -0.40 -29.74 16.13
N GLN A 477 -0.74 -28.49 16.42
CA GLN A 477 -2.14 -28.06 16.60
C GLN A 477 -2.96 -28.23 15.32
N GLU A 478 -2.42 -27.82 14.16
CA GLU A 478 -3.06 -28.01 12.85
C GLU A 478 -3.27 -29.52 12.57
N GLN A 479 -2.25 -30.34 12.80
CA GLN A 479 -2.33 -31.80 12.62
C GLN A 479 -3.35 -32.44 13.56
N GLN A 480 -3.41 -32.02 14.82
CA GLN A 480 -4.39 -32.50 15.79
C GLN A 480 -5.82 -32.10 15.39
N LYS A 481 -6.02 -30.83 14.93
CA LYS A 481 -7.31 -30.36 14.42
C LYS A 481 -7.75 -31.19 13.22
N LEU A 482 -6.86 -31.44 12.27
CA LEU A 482 -7.14 -32.25 11.07
C LEU A 482 -7.41 -33.72 11.40
N ALA A 483 -6.67 -34.32 12.32
CA ALA A 483 -6.91 -35.69 12.77
C ALA A 483 -8.28 -35.81 13.46
N ALA A 484 -8.65 -34.89 14.33
CA ALA A 484 -9.94 -34.88 15.00
C ALA A 484 -11.09 -34.70 13.97
N ILE A 485 -10.93 -33.84 12.96
CA ILE A 485 -11.90 -33.71 11.87
C ILE A 485 -12.02 -35.05 11.13
N LYS A 486 -10.90 -35.67 10.76
CA LYS A 486 -10.87 -36.94 10.02
C LYS A 486 -11.63 -38.07 10.74
N GLU A 487 -11.47 -38.16 12.07
CA GLU A 487 -12.15 -39.16 12.90
C GLU A 487 -13.68 -39.00 12.91
N THR A 488 -14.17 -37.78 12.72
CA THR A 488 -15.63 -37.49 12.73
C THR A 488 -16.27 -37.54 11.35
N LEU A 489 -15.47 -37.58 10.25
CA LEU A 489 -16.01 -37.63 8.89
C LEU A 489 -16.78 -38.91 8.61
N THR A 490 -17.98 -38.74 8.10
CA THR A 490 -18.76 -39.84 7.51
C THR A 490 -18.15 -40.27 6.18
N GLU A 491 -18.50 -41.46 5.69
CA GLU A 491 -18.04 -41.94 4.37
C GLU A 491 -18.55 -41.04 3.22
N GLU A 492 -19.71 -40.41 3.38
CA GLU A 492 -20.24 -39.44 2.42
C GLU A 492 -19.37 -38.18 2.37
N GLU A 493 -18.98 -37.66 3.53
CA GLU A 493 -18.10 -36.48 3.60
C GLU A 493 -16.69 -36.75 3.05
N LYS A 494 -16.12 -37.93 3.34
CA LYS A 494 -14.85 -38.37 2.73
C LYS A 494 -14.96 -38.46 1.21
N GLN A 495 -16.06 -39.02 0.70
CA GLN A 495 -16.29 -39.08 -0.74
C GLN A 495 -16.48 -37.68 -1.35
N ASN A 496 -17.12 -36.76 -0.64
CA ASN A 496 -17.26 -35.35 -1.09
C ASN A 496 -15.92 -34.65 -1.19
N ILE A 497 -15.01 -34.85 -0.23
CA ILE A 497 -13.64 -34.32 -0.28
C ILE A 497 -12.91 -34.80 -1.56
N ILE A 498 -12.97 -36.12 -1.84
CA ILE A 498 -12.35 -36.72 -3.04
C ILE A 498 -13.00 -36.16 -4.31
N THR A 499 -14.32 -36.03 -4.34
CA THR A 499 -15.06 -35.53 -5.50
C THR A 499 -14.74 -34.07 -5.77
N THR A 500 -14.66 -33.24 -4.72
CA THR A 500 -14.27 -31.82 -4.84
C THR A 500 -12.84 -31.67 -5.38
N ALA A 501 -11.89 -32.43 -4.86
CA ALA A 501 -10.51 -32.43 -5.36
C ALA A 501 -10.43 -32.86 -6.84
N ALA A 502 -11.21 -33.87 -7.24
CA ALA A 502 -11.29 -34.32 -8.63
C ALA A 502 -11.91 -33.26 -9.53
N ALA A 503 -13.02 -32.64 -9.10
CA ALA A 503 -13.71 -31.57 -9.84
C ALA A 503 -12.81 -30.33 -10.03
N LEU A 504 -12.04 -29.93 -9.01
CA LEU A 504 -11.06 -28.85 -9.12
C LEU A 504 -9.97 -29.19 -10.13
N LYS A 505 -9.44 -30.41 -10.09
CA LYS A 505 -8.42 -30.86 -11.04
C LYS A 505 -8.95 -30.89 -12.48
N GLU A 506 -10.17 -31.39 -12.68
CA GLU A 506 -10.84 -31.37 -13.99
C GLU A 506 -11.01 -29.95 -14.49
N ARG A 507 -11.56 -29.04 -13.65
CA ARG A 507 -11.76 -27.64 -13.97
C ARG A 507 -10.46 -26.92 -14.36
N GLN A 508 -9.33 -27.27 -13.74
CA GLN A 508 -8.01 -26.70 -14.08
C GLN A 508 -7.49 -27.16 -15.46
N THR A 509 -8.00 -28.26 -16.01
CA THR A 509 -7.58 -28.80 -17.30
C THR A 509 -8.49 -28.44 -18.48
N VAL A 510 -9.70 -27.91 -18.19
CA VAL A 510 -10.64 -27.49 -19.23
C VAL A 510 -10.24 -26.10 -19.72
N ASP A 511 -10.08 -25.97 -21.06
CA ASP A 511 -9.85 -24.67 -21.69
C ASP A 511 -11.19 -23.93 -21.83
N ASP A 512 -11.27 -22.73 -21.28
CA ASP A 512 -12.38 -21.83 -21.47
C ASP A 512 -12.37 -21.23 -22.88
N ASP A 513 -13.55 -20.89 -23.41
CA ASP A 513 -13.65 -20.18 -24.69
C ASP A 513 -13.16 -18.70 -24.54
N PRO A 514 -11.99 -18.36 -25.07
CA PRO A 514 -11.47 -17.02 -24.91
C PRO A 514 -12.26 -15.98 -25.72
N GLU A 515 -13.09 -16.36 -26.66
CA GLU A 515 -13.89 -15.45 -27.49
C GLU A 515 -15.08 -14.82 -26.71
N ILE A 516 -15.38 -15.32 -25.52
CA ILE A 516 -16.35 -14.71 -24.61
C ILE A 516 -15.84 -13.34 -24.10
N LEU A 517 -14.53 -13.21 -23.93
CA LEU A 517 -13.91 -11.97 -23.44
C LEU A 517 -13.66 -10.98 -24.59
N PRO A 518 -13.84 -9.68 -24.35
CA PRO A 518 -13.50 -8.66 -25.33
C PRO A 518 -11.99 -8.67 -25.63
N LYS A 519 -11.62 -8.21 -26.81
CA LYS A 519 -10.22 -8.17 -27.26
C LYS A 519 -9.91 -6.92 -28.07
N VAL A 520 -8.64 -6.62 -28.16
CA VAL A 520 -8.04 -5.67 -29.09
C VAL A 520 -7.45 -6.42 -30.29
N ASP A 521 -7.37 -5.75 -31.41
CA ASP A 521 -6.77 -6.27 -32.64
C ASP A 521 -5.41 -5.61 -32.88
N LEU A 522 -4.60 -6.17 -33.78
CA LEU A 522 -3.30 -5.60 -34.17
C LEU A 522 -3.42 -4.15 -34.69
N THR A 523 -4.56 -3.80 -35.27
CA THR A 523 -4.85 -2.43 -35.76
C THR A 523 -5.07 -1.42 -34.63
N ASP A 524 -5.35 -1.88 -33.42
CA ASP A 524 -5.53 -1.02 -32.24
C ASP A 524 -4.19 -0.65 -31.58
N ILE A 525 -3.10 -1.35 -31.96
CA ILE A 525 -1.75 -1.09 -31.43
C ILE A 525 -1.17 0.15 -32.12
N PRO A 526 -0.74 1.17 -31.35
CA PRO A 526 -0.06 2.33 -31.94
C PRO A 526 1.18 1.90 -32.72
N PRO A 527 1.34 2.35 -33.99
CA PRO A 527 2.46 1.93 -34.83
C PRO A 527 3.80 2.55 -34.40
N VAL A 528 3.78 3.56 -33.56
CA VAL A 528 4.95 4.31 -33.11
C VAL A 528 4.85 4.55 -31.62
N THR A 529 5.97 4.41 -30.91
CA THR A 529 6.09 4.80 -29.51
C THR A 529 6.47 6.27 -29.42
N ASP A 530 5.78 7.03 -28.57
CA ASP A 530 6.13 8.43 -28.30
C ASP A 530 7.50 8.51 -27.63
N ILE A 531 8.38 9.31 -28.22
CA ILE A 531 9.70 9.60 -27.65
C ILE A 531 9.64 10.98 -27.02
N PRO A 532 10.00 11.13 -25.72
CA PRO A 532 10.00 12.43 -25.07
C PRO A 532 10.88 13.45 -25.80
N GLU A 533 10.39 14.65 -25.98
CA GLU A 533 11.18 15.75 -26.54
C GLU A 533 12.38 16.05 -25.65
N PHE A 534 13.52 16.34 -26.27
CA PHE A 534 14.73 16.74 -25.56
C PHE A 534 15.53 17.76 -26.37
N SER A 535 16.40 18.49 -25.65
CA SER A 535 17.40 19.37 -26.28
C SER A 535 18.79 19.11 -25.71
N GLU A 536 19.79 19.17 -26.56
CA GLU A 536 21.20 19.02 -26.16
C GLU A 536 21.90 20.38 -26.10
N GLN A 537 22.65 20.61 -25.04
CA GLN A 537 23.47 21.81 -24.86
C GLN A 537 24.90 21.41 -24.48
N LYS A 538 25.87 22.13 -25.00
CA LYS A 538 27.26 22.00 -24.56
C LYS A 538 27.52 22.90 -23.35
N MET A 539 27.83 22.26 -22.23
CA MET A 539 28.26 22.94 -21.00
C MET A 539 29.77 22.71 -20.79
N ALA A 540 30.57 23.68 -21.19
CA ALA A 540 32.03 23.61 -21.18
C ALA A 540 32.57 22.39 -21.97
N LYS A 541 33.08 21.36 -21.29
CA LYS A 541 33.61 20.13 -21.92
C LYS A 541 32.62 18.95 -21.90
N ARG A 542 31.39 19.15 -21.46
CA ARG A 542 30.36 18.11 -21.29
C ARG A 542 29.12 18.44 -22.12
N SER A 543 28.33 17.45 -22.45
CA SER A 543 26.98 17.62 -22.99
C SER A 543 25.97 17.52 -21.86
N ALA A 544 24.94 18.34 -21.89
CA ALA A 544 23.77 18.22 -21.05
C ALA A 544 22.55 18.00 -21.94
N THR A 545 21.70 17.04 -21.59
CA THR A 545 20.43 16.79 -22.26
C THR A 545 19.30 17.26 -21.34
N PHE A 546 18.41 18.09 -21.87
CA PHE A 546 17.27 18.63 -21.15
C PHE A 546 15.99 18.01 -21.68
N TYR A 547 15.17 17.47 -20.77
CA TYR A 547 13.84 16.92 -21.05
C TYR A 547 12.78 17.85 -20.43
N PRO A 548 12.10 18.71 -21.22
CA PRO A 548 11.03 19.56 -20.72
C PRO A 548 9.77 18.70 -20.48
N GLN A 549 9.53 18.33 -19.24
CA GLN A 549 8.40 17.50 -18.82
C GLN A 549 7.60 18.20 -17.73
N GLY A 550 6.32 17.86 -17.61
CA GLY A 550 5.48 18.25 -16.47
C GLY A 550 5.96 17.52 -15.21
N THR A 551 6.52 18.25 -14.24
CA THR A 551 7.15 17.69 -13.04
C THR A 551 6.53 18.23 -11.75
N ASN A 552 5.36 18.85 -11.79
CA ASN A 552 4.67 19.43 -10.63
C ASN A 552 5.54 20.40 -9.80
N GLY A 553 6.42 21.15 -10.46
CA GLY A 553 7.33 22.09 -9.79
C GLY A 553 8.60 21.47 -9.22
N LEU A 554 8.96 20.26 -9.68
CA LEU A 554 10.20 19.57 -9.30
C LEU A 554 11.25 19.67 -10.42
N SER A 555 12.51 19.60 -10.05
CA SER A 555 13.65 19.41 -10.96
C SER A 555 14.37 18.12 -10.64
N TYR A 556 14.74 17.37 -11.68
CA TYR A 556 15.53 16.17 -11.60
C TYR A 556 16.85 16.37 -12.32
N GLN A 557 17.96 16.01 -11.69
CA GLN A 557 19.30 16.11 -12.26
C GLN A 557 20.03 14.78 -12.16
N GLN A 558 20.74 14.41 -13.22
CA GLN A 558 21.60 13.25 -13.24
C GLN A 558 22.98 13.59 -13.81
N VAL A 559 24.02 13.17 -13.12
CA VAL A 559 25.40 13.22 -13.61
C VAL A 559 25.83 11.77 -13.89
N ILE A 560 26.02 11.46 -15.18
CA ILE A 560 26.38 10.14 -15.65
C ILE A 560 27.84 10.13 -16.08
N THR A 561 28.65 9.23 -15.55
CA THR A 561 30.06 9.05 -15.92
C THR A 561 30.34 7.60 -16.21
N GLN A 562 31.24 7.35 -17.18
CA GLN A 562 31.69 5.99 -17.43
C GLN A 562 32.57 5.50 -16.28
N LEU A 563 32.34 4.28 -15.81
CA LEU A 563 33.19 3.65 -14.80
C LEU A 563 34.56 3.34 -15.40
N PRO A 564 35.63 3.56 -14.63
CA PRO A 564 36.95 3.06 -15.01
C PRO A 564 36.97 1.52 -15.03
N THR A 565 38.01 0.94 -15.61
CA THR A 565 38.23 -0.50 -15.49
C THR A 565 38.46 -0.86 -14.00
N LEU A 566 37.61 -1.68 -13.46
CA LEU A 566 37.66 -2.15 -12.06
C LEU A 566 38.29 -3.54 -12.02
N ASN A 567 39.08 -3.80 -10.98
CA ASN A 567 39.50 -5.16 -10.64
C ASN A 567 38.36 -5.90 -9.87
N GLU A 568 38.53 -7.19 -9.63
CA GLU A 568 37.53 -8.03 -8.95
C GLU A 568 37.13 -7.48 -7.56
N GLN A 569 38.10 -7.08 -6.75
CA GLN A 569 37.85 -6.51 -5.42
C GLN A 569 37.09 -5.19 -5.48
N GLN A 570 37.45 -4.30 -6.40
CA GLN A 570 36.75 -3.02 -6.62
C GLN A 570 35.32 -3.27 -7.12
N SER A 571 35.12 -4.23 -8.02
CA SER A 571 33.78 -4.60 -8.52
C SER A 571 32.90 -5.14 -7.40
N ALA A 572 33.44 -5.99 -6.51
CA ALA A 572 32.70 -6.51 -5.36
C ALA A 572 32.28 -5.41 -4.36
N LEU A 573 33.10 -4.36 -4.22
CA LEU A 573 32.82 -3.24 -3.31
C LEU A 573 31.93 -2.15 -3.91
N LEU A 574 31.70 -2.14 -5.22
CA LEU A 574 31.00 -1.07 -5.91
C LEU A 574 29.58 -0.83 -5.37
N GLY A 575 28.84 -1.90 -5.09
CA GLY A 575 27.50 -1.82 -4.52
C GLY A 575 27.50 -1.18 -3.12
N ILE A 576 28.44 -1.57 -2.27
CA ILE A 576 28.61 -0.97 -0.94
C ILE A 576 29.01 0.50 -1.06
N HIS A 577 29.97 0.82 -1.93
CA HIS A 577 30.39 2.21 -2.18
C HIS A 577 29.20 3.08 -2.58
N ASN A 578 28.39 2.65 -3.53
CA ASN A 578 27.24 3.42 -4.00
C ASN A 578 26.22 3.67 -2.85
N ARG A 579 25.98 2.64 -2.04
CA ARG A 579 25.02 2.73 -0.93
C ARG A 579 25.45 3.70 0.17
N VAL A 580 26.75 3.72 0.51
CA VAL A 580 27.25 4.57 1.61
C VAL A 580 27.70 5.96 1.17
N LEU A 581 27.89 6.20 -0.13
CA LEU A 581 28.48 7.43 -0.63
C LEU A 581 27.71 8.69 -0.20
N THR A 582 26.40 8.61 -0.16
CA THR A 582 25.50 9.73 0.19
C THR A 582 25.30 9.89 1.69
N ASP A 583 25.70 8.90 2.50
CA ASP A 583 25.54 8.91 3.95
C ASP A 583 26.80 9.36 4.68
N LEU A 584 27.90 9.53 3.95
CA LEU A 584 29.19 9.93 4.53
C LEU A 584 29.33 11.45 4.66
N GLY A 585 30.25 11.88 5.51
CA GLY A 585 30.64 13.27 5.63
C GLY A 585 31.33 13.81 4.38
N VAL A 586 31.17 15.11 4.10
CA VAL A 586 31.74 15.79 2.93
C VAL A 586 32.56 17.02 3.35
N GLY A 587 33.83 17.06 2.95
CA GLY A 587 34.72 18.14 3.28
C GLY A 587 35.00 18.26 4.79
N SER A 588 34.57 19.34 5.42
CA SER A 588 34.68 19.54 6.87
C SER A 588 33.42 19.14 7.66
N LYS A 589 32.36 18.72 6.96
CA LYS A 589 31.12 18.31 7.58
C LYS A 589 31.19 16.81 7.90
N ASP A 590 30.83 16.42 9.12
CA ASP A 590 30.55 15.04 9.45
C ASP A 590 29.27 14.52 8.75
N TYR A 591 28.93 13.27 8.97
CA TYR A 591 27.78 12.66 8.30
C TYR A 591 26.44 13.32 8.72
N LEU A 592 26.28 13.69 10.00
CA LEU A 592 25.05 14.36 10.50
C LEU A 592 24.88 15.75 9.88
N ALA A 593 25.96 16.55 9.85
CA ALA A 593 25.95 17.86 9.23
C ALA A 593 25.72 17.78 7.71
N THR A 594 26.21 16.70 7.07
CA THR A 594 26.00 16.44 5.64
C THR A 594 24.54 16.09 5.35
N GLN A 595 23.94 15.19 6.11
CA GLN A 595 22.53 14.80 5.96
C GLN A 595 21.60 16.00 6.19
N ASN A 596 21.82 16.79 7.24
CA ASN A 596 21.05 18.00 7.46
C ASN A 596 21.19 19.02 6.31
N TRP A 597 22.40 19.15 5.73
CA TRP A 597 22.61 20.02 4.58
C TRP A 597 21.90 19.49 3.32
N GLN A 598 21.94 18.18 3.05
CA GLN A 598 21.20 17.57 1.95
C GLN A 598 19.70 17.83 2.08
N THR A 599 19.12 17.61 3.26
CA THR A 599 17.69 17.89 3.55
C THR A 599 17.30 19.35 3.27
N GLN A 600 18.21 20.31 3.49
CA GLN A 600 17.96 21.73 3.23
C GLN A 600 18.03 22.12 1.75
N VAL A 601 18.77 21.36 0.94
CA VAL A 601 19.10 21.77 -0.45
C VAL A 601 18.35 20.96 -1.49
N CYS A 602 18.10 19.67 -1.23
CA CYS A 602 17.51 18.78 -2.21
C CYS A 602 16.67 17.66 -1.55
N GLY A 603 15.82 17.04 -2.33
CA GLY A 603 14.94 15.95 -1.91
C GLY A 603 15.60 14.55 -1.90
N GLY A 604 16.91 14.53 -1.77
CA GLY A 604 17.70 13.32 -1.73
C GLY A 604 18.69 13.22 -2.88
N ILE A 605 19.80 12.55 -2.59
CA ILE A 605 20.86 12.23 -3.56
C ILE A 605 20.98 10.72 -3.62
N ASN A 606 21.02 10.16 -4.82
CA ASN A 606 21.19 8.72 -5.03
C ASN A 606 22.39 8.43 -5.92
N ALA A 607 23.19 7.46 -5.53
CA ALA A 607 24.33 6.97 -6.29
C ALA A 607 24.08 5.53 -6.73
N GLN A 608 24.20 5.26 -8.02
CA GLN A 608 24.00 3.93 -8.59
C GLN A 608 24.99 3.63 -9.71
N SER A 609 25.18 2.35 -9.98
CA SER A 609 25.97 1.87 -11.11
C SER A 609 25.15 0.95 -11.98
N SER A 610 25.38 1.01 -13.28
CA SER A 610 24.77 0.10 -14.25
C SER A 610 25.82 -0.43 -15.22
N ILE A 611 25.64 -1.68 -15.64
CA ILE A 611 26.44 -2.30 -16.71
C ILE A 611 25.48 -2.56 -17.87
N ARG A 612 25.85 -2.12 -19.07
CA ARG A 612 25.03 -2.25 -20.27
C ARG A 612 25.86 -2.86 -21.39
N SER A 613 25.27 -3.78 -22.13
CA SER A 613 25.83 -4.27 -23.37
C SER A 613 25.70 -3.24 -24.49
N ASP A 614 26.62 -3.21 -25.42
CA ASP A 614 26.46 -2.47 -26.67
C ASP A 614 25.35 -3.10 -27.51
N LEU A 615 24.48 -2.26 -28.11
CA LEU A 615 23.37 -2.75 -28.93
C LEU A 615 23.79 -3.55 -30.16
N ASN A 616 24.99 -3.28 -30.69
CA ASN A 616 25.51 -3.92 -31.90
C ASN A 616 26.57 -4.98 -31.59
N ASN A 617 27.03 -5.08 -30.33
CA ASN A 617 28.04 -6.05 -29.90
C ASN A 617 27.79 -6.46 -28.44
N GLU A 618 27.06 -7.53 -28.26
CA GLU A 618 26.67 -8.06 -26.94
C GLU A 618 27.86 -8.47 -26.06
N GLN A 619 29.04 -8.68 -26.63
CA GLN A 619 30.28 -9.00 -25.89
C GLN A 619 30.99 -7.74 -25.37
N GLN A 620 30.61 -6.57 -25.86
CA GLN A 620 31.13 -5.30 -25.39
C GLN A 620 30.20 -4.73 -24.31
N VAL A 621 30.73 -4.58 -23.10
CA VAL A 621 30.01 -4.01 -21.98
C VAL A 621 30.63 -2.69 -21.54
N SER A 622 29.79 -1.75 -21.14
CA SER A 622 30.20 -0.47 -20.58
C SER A 622 29.55 -0.29 -19.20
N GLY A 623 30.35 0.08 -18.22
CA GLY A 623 29.88 0.44 -16.88
C GLY A 623 29.67 1.94 -16.76
N TYR A 624 28.60 2.33 -16.09
CA TYR A 624 28.27 3.73 -15.80
C TYR A 624 28.01 3.93 -14.32
N PHE A 625 28.49 5.04 -13.79
CA PHE A 625 28.13 5.56 -12.49
C PHE A 625 27.22 6.75 -12.67
N THR A 626 26.12 6.78 -11.95
CA THR A 626 25.12 7.85 -11.99
C THR A 626 24.93 8.43 -10.59
N LEU A 627 25.09 9.72 -10.47
CA LEU A 627 24.67 10.49 -9.31
C LEU A 627 23.43 11.28 -9.70
N SER A 628 22.33 11.07 -8.99
CA SER A 628 21.06 11.75 -9.24
C SER A 628 20.60 12.53 -8.01
N ALA A 629 19.98 13.67 -8.25
CA ALA A 629 19.35 14.50 -7.24
C ALA A 629 18.03 15.05 -7.76
N LYS A 630 17.13 15.39 -6.84
CA LYS A 630 15.85 16.05 -7.11
C LYS A 630 15.61 17.18 -6.12
N GLY A 631 14.77 18.13 -6.48
CA GLY A 631 14.45 19.24 -5.59
C GLY A 631 13.28 20.07 -6.08
N LEU A 632 12.72 20.88 -5.20
CA LEU A 632 11.70 21.87 -5.53
C LEU A 632 12.31 22.99 -6.40
N ASN A 633 11.55 23.47 -7.39
CA ASN A 633 11.99 24.55 -8.29
C ASN A 633 12.26 25.88 -7.56
N ILE A 634 11.68 26.06 -6.37
CA ILE A 634 11.93 27.24 -5.53
C ILE A 634 13.39 27.35 -5.07
N HIS A 635 14.12 26.25 -5.04
CA HIS A 635 15.53 26.18 -4.63
C HIS A 635 16.53 26.17 -5.80
N ASN A 636 16.07 26.29 -7.05
CA ASN A 636 16.91 26.21 -8.25
C ASN A 636 18.02 27.28 -8.37
N ASN A 637 18.15 28.21 -7.42
CA ASN A 637 19.19 29.22 -7.36
C ASN A 637 20.19 28.99 -6.21
N ALA A 638 20.16 27.86 -5.50
CA ALA A 638 21.03 27.53 -4.38
C ALA A 638 22.25 26.68 -4.81
#